data_dbb0a03661883ee535b6cf8ef73a1d5d
#
_entry.id   dbb0a03661883ee535b6cf8ef73a1d5d
#
_cell.length_a   1.000
_cell.length_b   1.000
_cell.length_c   1.000
_cell.angle_alpha   90.00
_cell.angle_beta   90.00
_cell.angle_gamma   90.00
#
_symmetry.space_group_name_H-M   'P 1'
#
loop_
_entity.id
_entity.type
_entity.pdbx_description
1 polymer ?
#
loop_
_entity_poly.entity_id
_entity_poly.type
_entity_poly.pdbx_seq_one_letter_code
_entity_poly.pdbx_strand_id
1 'polypeptide(L)'
;MRIVYCCQSRDKSGYGVAARGYIKALDAYLQKNPNAFELKVYSSVVSESDKLTSDEKALLKKYEFKDDSEIEDTINSEYVFLWHMPPPLILFADKRFKPTPNCSPAMQRLIKNAKYKANYVAWETDLIPEEWVRDYEYLKPDMIITPCEWNKKTFEKDTKNAGLDIPCRVVPHIVEPPTGNYDPMKLPFNLDEKFVVLSISQWTKRKGFDKLIQAFTAEFEFDDDAILLLKTFGSQSHDITKIRNEIMHIKKSMLFPWNQPSKSNNIVLIPGFISNENISWLYKKSDVFSLLSRGEGFCLPIAEALTHKKPVIVPKEGGHVDFIHEDAMFPVDGQWDSCLFTVVPYDCNGQWFESNISSARKQLRAAYNLWKEKRSELIKMGETGSTHILNNGYDPCSIGKTMVDALKELEVENVVEDLPPVKEKTRQIKKQLARTESIEKQMEILHNAFEGEVCYLLNCGPSLSDNRKNVLKEKLKDKLVFAVKQAYEYTPEVVDFHFFNCANLPEPVGDFVQEHYQYNESDPIVVASSNYPLHMRWSEFQKHDIFFKIPIRTEINNEFICLTKKFDDYIMSKTPTRPCGPGILYETVIYMAQHLGVKKIVALGWDLSKKDPKRDKDYKHFYEDKKMFNKGDILPWEISITCEASEALFYWLKEKGVELELVSNKSNLYENIPRVKL
;
A
#
# COMPACT_ATOMS: atom_id res chain seq x y z
N MET A 1 21.65 -15.64 0.20
CA MET A 1 20.19 -15.67 0.45
C MET A 1 19.64 -17.07 0.23
N ARG A 2 18.75 -17.55 1.11
CA ARG A 2 17.93 -18.75 0.90
C ARG A 2 16.48 -18.30 0.79
N ILE A 3 15.74 -18.80 -0.21
CA ILE A 3 14.33 -18.49 -0.45
C ILE A 3 13.52 -19.77 -0.21
N VAL A 4 12.56 -19.71 0.70
CA VAL A 4 11.53 -20.74 0.87
C VAL A 4 10.25 -20.22 0.23
N TYR A 5 9.93 -20.73 -0.95
CA TYR A 5 8.76 -20.33 -1.71
C TYR A 5 7.57 -21.25 -1.41
N CYS A 6 6.63 -20.76 -0.61
CA CYS A 6 5.39 -21.46 -0.25
C CYS A 6 4.28 -21.07 -1.21
N CYS A 7 3.75 -22.02 -1.99
CA CYS A 7 2.76 -21.72 -3.03
C CYS A 7 1.89 -22.95 -3.37
N GLN A 8 0.85 -22.70 -4.15
CA GLN A 8 -0.06 -23.76 -4.67
C GLN A 8 0.46 -24.35 -5.98
N SER A 9 1.73 -24.75 -6.03
CA SER A 9 2.42 -25.17 -7.26
C SER A 9 1.75 -26.33 -8.00
N ARG A 10 0.98 -27.15 -7.31
CA ARG A 10 0.30 -28.33 -7.88
C ARG A 10 -1.15 -28.06 -8.29
N ASP A 11 -1.66 -26.87 -8.06
CA ASP A 11 -3.02 -26.48 -8.44
C ASP A 11 -3.10 -26.01 -9.91
N LYS A 12 -4.31 -26.11 -10.48
CA LYS A 12 -4.64 -25.68 -11.85
C LYS A 12 -5.17 -24.25 -11.95
N SER A 13 -5.48 -23.64 -10.82
CA SER A 13 -5.97 -22.27 -10.76
C SER A 13 -4.94 -21.29 -11.34
N GLY A 14 -5.35 -20.05 -11.55
CA GLY A 14 -4.45 -18.96 -11.91
C GLY A 14 -3.28 -18.81 -10.93
N TYR A 15 -3.50 -19.03 -9.63
CA TYR A 15 -2.44 -19.04 -8.61
C TYR A 15 -1.41 -20.16 -8.84
N GLY A 16 -1.88 -21.36 -9.16
CA GLY A 16 -0.96 -22.48 -9.45
C GLY A 16 -0.16 -22.27 -10.73
N VAL A 17 -0.78 -21.75 -11.79
CA VAL A 17 -0.09 -21.38 -13.03
C VAL A 17 0.96 -20.31 -12.78
N ALA A 18 0.60 -19.25 -12.08
CA ALA A 18 1.53 -18.19 -11.72
C ALA A 18 2.66 -18.67 -10.82
N ALA A 19 2.37 -19.54 -9.83
CA ALA A 19 3.37 -20.11 -8.95
C ALA A 19 4.43 -20.90 -9.72
N ARG A 20 4.02 -21.78 -10.64
CA ARG A 20 4.94 -22.52 -11.51
C ARG A 20 5.73 -21.57 -12.42
N GLY A 21 5.09 -20.51 -12.89
CA GLY A 21 5.75 -19.44 -13.65
C GLY A 21 6.90 -18.81 -12.86
N TYR A 22 6.71 -18.48 -11.58
CA TYR A 22 7.78 -17.91 -10.75
C TYR A 22 8.86 -18.92 -10.39
N ILE A 23 8.52 -20.19 -10.17
CA ILE A 23 9.55 -21.24 -10.00
C ILE A 23 10.42 -21.34 -11.25
N LYS A 24 9.80 -21.30 -12.43
CA LYS A 24 10.52 -21.27 -13.72
C LYS A 24 11.37 -20.01 -13.88
N ALA A 25 10.87 -18.86 -13.46
CA ALA A 25 11.60 -17.60 -13.50
C ALA A 25 12.83 -17.63 -12.59
N LEU A 26 12.69 -18.09 -11.36
CA LEU A 26 13.79 -18.25 -10.42
C LEU A 26 14.81 -19.29 -10.89
N ASP A 27 14.35 -20.40 -11.47
CA ASP A 27 15.24 -21.41 -12.10
C ASP A 27 16.03 -20.81 -13.27
N ALA A 28 15.37 -20.08 -14.16
CA ALA A 28 16.02 -19.45 -15.31
C ALA A 28 17.09 -18.42 -14.89
N TYR A 29 16.82 -17.68 -13.82
CA TYR A 29 17.81 -16.76 -13.25
C TYR A 29 18.98 -17.51 -12.61
N LEU A 30 18.73 -18.59 -11.85
CA LEU A 30 19.76 -19.43 -11.24
C LEU A 30 20.65 -20.12 -12.28
N GLN A 31 20.12 -20.55 -13.43
CA GLN A 31 20.90 -21.11 -14.51
C GLN A 31 21.97 -20.13 -15.03
N LYS A 32 21.68 -18.83 -15.05
CA LYS A 32 22.64 -17.79 -15.42
C LYS A 32 23.51 -17.32 -14.24
N ASN A 33 23.04 -17.50 -13.01
CA ASN A 33 23.69 -17.03 -11.78
C ASN A 33 23.67 -18.14 -10.70
N PRO A 34 24.45 -19.21 -10.82
CA PRO A 34 24.30 -20.44 -10.02
C PRO A 34 24.42 -20.27 -8.50
N ASN A 35 25.09 -19.21 -8.04
CA ASN A 35 25.32 -18.96 -6.61
C ASN A 35 24.51 -17.76 -6.08
N ALA A 36 23.52 -17.27 -6.83
CA ALA A 36 22.78 -16.07 -6.45
C ALA A 36 21.92 -16.29 -5.18
N PHE A 37 21.33 -17.47 -5.04
CA PHE A 37 20.51 -17.88 -3.89
C PHE A 37 20.27 -19.40 -3.91
N GLU A 38 19.77 -19.94 -2.80
CA GLU A 38 19.23 -21.29 -2.72
C GLU A 38 17.69 -21.21 -2.76
N LEU A 39 17.04 -22.04 -3.59
CA LEU A 39 15.60 -22.13 -3.70
C LEU A 39 15.07 -23.42 -3.10
N LYS A 40 14.08 -23.31 -2.21
CA LYS A 40 13.27 -24.43 -1.74
C LYS A 40 11.80 -24.10 -1.97
N VAL A 41 11.03 -25.08 -2.44
CA VAL A 41 9.61 -24.93 -2.72
C VAL A 41 8.81 -25.77 -1.73
N TYR A 42 7.85 -25.13 -1.08
CA TYR A 42 6.86 -25.79 -0.25
C TYR A 42 5.49 -25.73 -0.94
N SER A 43 5.00 -26.89 -1.44
CA SER A 43 3.68 -26.95 -2.04
C SER A 43 2.60 -27.08 -0.97
N SER A 44 1.75 -26.07 -0.84
CA SER A 44 0.65 -26.06 0.15
C SER A 44 -0.53 -26.94 -0.24
N VAL A 45 -0.57 -27.45 -1.47
CA VAL A 45 -1.64 -28.34 -2.00
C VAL A 45 -1.02 -29.63 -2.47
N VAL A 46 -1.46 -30.75 -1.88
CA VAL A 46 -0.90 -32.08 -2.15
C VAL A 46 -1.61 -32.80 -3.31
N SER A 47 -2.83 -32.39 -3.68
CA SER A 47 -3.66 -33.10 -4.66
C SER A 47 -3.45 -32.62 -6.10
N GLU A 48 -3.46 -33.57 -7.03
CA GLU A 48 -3.54 -33.42 -8.50
C GLU A 48 -2.21 -33.39 -9.31
N SER A 49 -1.22 -34.16 -8.88
CA SER A 49 0.03 -34.34 -9.67
C SER A 49 -0.17 -34.93 -11.09
N ASP A 50 -1.32 -35.56 -11.39
CA ASP A 50 -1.54 -36.27 -12.66
C ASP A 50 -1.79 -35.36 -13.86
N LYS A 51 -1.99 -34.07 -13.62
CA LYS A 51 -2.34 -33.08 -14.66
C LYS A 51 -1.23 -32.10 -15.00
N LEU A 52 -0.08 -32.20 -14.34
CA LEU A 52 1.11 -31.41 -14.65
C LEU A 52 1.88 -32.05 -15.81
N THR A 53 2.50 -31.21 -16.65
CA THR A 53 3.39 -31.68 -17.69
C THR A 53 4.64 -32.37 -17.10
N SER A 54 5.34 -33.15 -17.91
CA SER A 54 6.61 -33.78 -17.50
C SER A 54 7.66 -32.77 -17.03
N ASP A 55 7.73 -31.64 -17.73
CA ASP A 55 8.69 -30.55 -17.43
C ASP A 55 8.33 -29.84 -16.14
N GLU A 56 7.03 -29.56 -15.90
CA GLU A 56 6.57 -28.99 -14.62
C GLU A 56 6.88 -29.91 -13.46
N LYS A 57 6.63 -31.23 -13.60
CA LYS A 57 6.96 -32.22 -12.57
C LYS A 57 8.48 -32.29 -12.30
N ALA A 58 9.30 -32.25 -13.33
CA ALA A 58 10.75 -32.23 -13.19
C ALA A 58 11.26 -30.98 -12.48
N LEU A 59 10.70 -29.81 -12.84
CA LEU A 59 11.02 -28.53 -12.23
C LEU A 59 10.65 -28.50 -10.73
N LEU A 60 9.44 -28.95 -10.38
CA LEU A 60 9.02 -29.03 -8.98
C LEU A 60 9.91 -29.97 -8.19
N LYS A 61 10.18 -31.18 -8.70
CA LYS A 61 11.04 -32.19 -8.05
C LYS A 61 12.43 -31.64 -7.74
N LYS A 62 12.95 -30.71 -8.55
CA LYS A 62 14.25 -30.10 -8.35
C LYS A 62 14.33 -29.26 -7.07
N TYR A 63 13.24 -28.57 -6.71
CA TYR A 63 13.22 -27.57 -5.67
C TYR A 63 12.34 -27.91 -4.46
N GLU A 64 11.39 -28.85 -4.58
CA GLU A 64 10.57 -29.26 -3.44
C GLU A 64 11.42 -29.89 -2.33
N PHE A 65 11.00 -29.69 -1.08
CA PHE A 65 11.56 -30.38 0.07
C PHE A 65 11.43 -31.89 -0.11
N LYS A 66 12.50 -32.64 0.14
CA LYS A 66 12.52 -34.07 -0.01
C LYS A 66 11.91 -34.81 1.17
N ASP A 67 12.15 -34.28 2.38
CA ASP A 67 11.71 -34.87 3.63
C ASP A 67 11.67 -33.82 4.76
N ASP A 68 11.21 -34.25 5.94
CA ASP A 68 11.12 -33.38 7.12
C ASP A 68 12.49 -32.96 7.66
N SER A 69 13.56 -33.74 7.43
CA SER A 69 14.93 -33.40 7.87
C SER A 69 15.41 -32.14 7.14
N GLU A 70 15.14 -32.04 5.85
CA GLU A 70 15.51 -30.88 5.04
C GLU A 70 14.73 -29.61 5.47
N ILE A 71 13.49 -29.78 5.95
CA ILE A 71 12.71 -28.69 6.54
C ILE A 71 13.34 -28.24 7.86
N GLU A 72 13.74 -29.17 8.75
CA GLU A 72 14.40 -28.84 10.02
C GLU A 72 15.74 -28.13 9.79
N ASP A 73 16.55 -28.58 8.85
CA ASP A 73 17.81 -27.93 8.48
C ASP A 73 17.57 -26.49 7.98
N THR A 74 16.49 -26.30 7.24
CA THR A 74 16.09 -24.97 6.75
C THR A 74 15.66 -24.07 7.89
N ILE A 75 14.84 -24.56 8.82
CA ILE A 75 14.37 -23.82 9.99
C ILE A 75 15.52 -23.34 10.87
N ASN A 76 16.60 -24.11 10.95
CA ASN A 76 17.81 -23.78 11.70
C ASN A 76 18.79 -22.86 10.97
N SER A 77 18.41 -22.33 9.80
CA SER A 77 19.19 -21.39 9.00
C SER A 77 18.47 -20.06 8.81
N GLU A 78 19.15 -19.08 8.22
CA GLU A 78 18.51 -17.83 7.81
C GLU A 78 17.89 -17.97 6.41
N TYR A 79 16.63 -17.57 6.25
CA TYR A 79 15.91 -17.57 4.97
C TYR A 79 14.82 -16.52 4.88
N VAL A 80 14.46 -16.18 3.65
CA VAL A 80 13.26 -15.41 3.31
C VAL A 80 12.11 -16.38 3.05
N PHE A 81 11.02 -16.24 3.77
CA PHE A 81 9.80 -16.99 3.52
C PHE A 81 8.87 -16.19 2.60
N LEU A 82 8.80 -16.61 1.35
CA LEU A 82 7.91 -16.00 0.34
C LEU A 82 6.65 -16.87 0.20
N TRP A 83 5.47 -16.36 0.58
CA TRP A 83 4.24 -17.10 0.33
C TRP A 83 3.42 -16.46 -0.79
N HIS A 84 2.93 -17.28 -1.71
CA HIS A 84 2.14 -16.88 -2.86
C HIS A 84 0.72 -17.37 -2.72
N MET A 85 -0.08 -16.67 -1.95
CA MET A 85 -1.51 -16.89 -1.73
C MET A 85 -2.10 -15.73 -0.93
N PRO A 86 -3.45 -15.56 -0.94
CA PRO A 86 -4.13 -14.60 -0.08
C PRO A 86 -3.79 -14.77 1.40
N PRO A 87 -3.68 -13.70 2.20
CA PRO A 87 -3.33 -13.75 3.62
C PRO A 87 -4.15 -14.74 4.46
N PRO A 88 -5.49 -14.83 4.32
CA PRO A 88 -6.30 -15.74 5.13
C PRO A 88 -5.92 -17.23 4.99
N LEU A 89 -5.37 -17.62 3.86
CA LEU A 89 -4.97 -19.02 3.64
C LEU A 89 -3.74 -19.44 4.47
N ILE A 90 -3.03 -18.50 5.05
CA ILE A 90 -1.87 -18.74 5.92
C ILE A 90 -2.28 -18.72 7.39
N LEU A 91 -3.26 -17.90 7.74
CA LEU A 91 -3.68 -17.67 9.14
C LEU A 91 -4.48 -18.79 9.79
N PHE A 92 -4.86 -19.84 9.09
CA PHE A 92 -5.60 -20.96 9.66
C PHE A 92 -4.86 -21.72 10.78
N ALA A 93 -3.81 -21.12 11.29
CA ALA A 93 -3.11 -21.57 12.49
C ALA A 93 -3.65 -20.96 13.79
N ASP A 94 -4.51 -19.94 13.75
CA ASP A 94 -5.12 -19.39 14.96
C ASP A 94 -6.15 -20.40 15.51
N LYS A 95 -6.10 -20.64 16.82
CA LYS A 95 -6.94 -21.58 17.57
C LYS A 95 -8.44 -21.37 17.43
N ARG A 96 -8.89 -20.26 16.80
CA ARG A 96 -10.30 -19.94 16.53
C ARG A 96 -10.87 -20.61 15.29
N PHE A 97 -10.04 -21.09 14.37
CA PHE A 97 -10.47 -21.78 13.17
C PHE A 97 -9.92 -23.20 13.14
N LYS A 98 -10.73 -24.16 12.70
CA LYS A 98 -10.25 -25.53 12.50
C LYS A 98 -9.11 -25.52 11.49
N PRO A 99 -8.01 -26.26 11.72
CA PRO A 99 -6.93 -26.36 10.76
C PRO A 99 -7.47 -26.75 9.39
N THR A 100 -7.18 -25.95 8.37
CA THR A 100 -7.46 -26.36 7.00
C THR A 100 -6.33 -27.26 6.50
N PRO A 101 -6.59 -28.12 5.50
CA PRO A 101 -5.54 -28.93 4.88
C PRO A 101 -4.35 -28.14 4.33
N ASN A 102 -4.51 -26.82 4.18
CA ASN A 102 -3.55 -25.94 3.53
C ASN A 102 -2.50 -25.34 4.49
N CYS A 103 -2.61 -25.55 5.79
CA CYS A 103 -1.65 -25.05 6.76
C CYS A 103 -1.12 -26.20 7.64
N SER A 104 -0.10 -26.86 7.16
CA SER A 104 0.57 -27.93 7.90
C SER A 104 1.40 -27.39 9.07
N PRO A 105 1.67 -28.22 10.11
CA PRO A 105 2.61 -27.84 11.19
C PRO A 105 4.00 -27.43 10.65
N ALA A 106 4.46 -28.03 9.57
CA ALA A 106 5.74 -27.70 8.92
C ALA A 106 5.71 -26.27 8.36
N MET A 107 4.64 -25.89 7.64
CA MET A 107 4.47 -24.55 7.11
C MET A 107 4.42 -23.49 8.24
N GLN A 108 3.72 -23.78 9.34
CA GLN A 108 3.67 -22.87 10.49
C GLN A 108 5.06 -22.63 11.08
N ARG A 109 5.88 -23.66 11.19
CA ARG A 109 7.27 -23.55 11.68
C ARG A 109 8.13 -22.75 10.71
N LEU A 110 8.00 -23.00 9.41
CA LEU A 110 8.70 -22.23 8.39
C LEU A 110 8.33 -20.73 8.43
N ILE A 111 7.05 -20.36 8.63
CA ILE A 111 6.64 -18.97 8.77
C ILE A 111 7.23 -18.35 10.05
N LYS A 112 7.12 -19.07 11.16
CA LYS A 112 7.53 -18.55 12.49
C LYS A 112 9.04 -18.29 12.60
N ASN A 113 9.86 -19.11 11.96
CA ASN A 113 11.32 -19.06 12.07
C ASN A 113 12.00 -18.32 10.90
N ALA A 114 11.24 -17.81 9.94
CA ALA A 114 11.77 -17.01 8.85
C ALA A 114 12.43 -15.73 9.36
N LYS A 115 13.60 -15.39 8.83
CA LYS A 115 14.26 -14.11 9.09
C LYS A 115 13.47 -12.96 8.50
N TYR A 116 13.02 -13.13 7.26
CA TYR A 116 12.15 -12.19 6.56
C TYR A 116 10.94 -12.89 5.95
N LYS A 117 9.84 -12.16 5.85
CA LYS A 117 8.56 -12.67 5.33
C LYS A 117 8.07 -11.78 4.21
N ALA A 118 7.83 -12.35 3.04
CA ALA A 118 7.25 -11.64 1.90
C ALA A 118 5.97 -12.32 1.42
N ASN A 119 4.95 -11.53 1.09
CA ASN A 119 3.72 -12.03 0.51
C ASN A 119 3.62 -11.66 -0.96
N TYR A 120 3.50 -12.67 -1.84
CA TYR A 120 3.07 -12.44 -3.21
C TYR A 120 1.56 -12.60 -3.30
N VAL A 121 0.86 -11.57 -3.77
CA VAL A 121 -0.60 -11.54 -3.82
C VAL A 121 -1.12 -10.68 -4.97
N ALA A 122 -2.24 -11.09 -5.58
CA ALA A 122 -2.99 -10.32 -6.57
C ALA A 122 -4.39 -10.00 -6.05
N TRP A 123 -4.93 -8.87 -6.47
CA TRP A 123 -6.28 -8.43 -6.11
C TRP A 123 -7.00 -7.77 -7.29
N GLU A 124 -8.33 -7.69 -7.25
CA GLU A 124 -9.14 -7.31 -8.40
C GLU A 124 -10.13 -6.16 -8.17
N THR A 125 -10.13 -5.55 -6.98
CA THR A 125 -10.92 -4.33 -6.67
C THR A 125 -10.02 -3.23 -6.13
N ASP A 126 -10.53 -2.01 -6.02
CA ASP A 126 -9.80 -0.86 -5.49
C ASP A 126 -9.65 -0.86 -3.95
N LEU A 127 -10.23 -1.84 -3.27
CA LEU A 127 -10.18 -2.03 -1.82
C LEU A 127 -9.84 -3.49 -1.50
N ILE A 128 -8.80 -3.73 -0.69
CA ILE A 128 -8.54 -5.07 -0.18
C ILE A 128 -9.51 -5.41 0.96
N PRO A 129 -9.88 -6.70 1.14
CA PRO A 129 -10.76 -7.10 2.23
C PRO A 129 -10.21 -6.69 3.61
N GLU A 130 -11.06 -6.17 4.47
CA GLU A 130 -10.68 -5.79 5.84
C GLU A 130 -10.05 -6.96 6.61
N GLU A 131 -10.51 -8.19 6.34
CA GLU A 131 -9.91 -9.40 6.91
C GLU A 131 -8.43 -9.55 6.52
N TRP A 132 -8.04 -9.20 5.28
CA TRP A 132 -6.66 -9.28 4.83
C TRP A 132 -5.77 -8.26 5.54
N VAL A 133 -6.31 -7.09 5.83
CA VAL A 133 -5.59 -6.06 6.61
C VAL A 133 -5.30 -6.58 8.02
N ARG A 134 -6.31 -7.15 8.70
CA ARG A 134 -6.13 -7.79 10.02
C ARG A 134 -5.16 -8.96 9.98
N ASP A 135 -5.16 -9.72 8.89
CA ASP A 135 -4.23 -10.82 8.70
C ASP A 135 -2.78 -10.29 8.58
N TYR A 136 -2.58 -9.17 7.90
CA TYR A 136 -1.26 -8.52 7.83
C TYR A 136 -0.81 -7.95 9.18
N GLU A 137 -1.71 -7.42 10.00
CA GLU A 137 -1.39 -7.02 11.38
C GLU A 137 -0.81 -8.19 12.19
N TYR A 138 -1.35 -9.38 11.98
CA TYR A 138 -0.88 -10.59 12.66
C TYR A 138 0.38 -11.18 12.02
N LEU A 139 0.41 -11.35 10.70
CA LEU A 139 1.51 -12.00 9.95
C LEU A 139 2.76 -11.12 9.90
N LYS A 140 2.58 -9.80 9.88
CA LYS A 140 3.65 -8.80 9.79
C LYS A 140 4.65 -9.13 8.68
N PRO A 141 4.22 -9.17 7.41
CA PRO A 141 5.17 -9.33 6.33
C PRO A 141 6.10 -8.12 6.26
N ASP A 142 7.35 -8.37 5.92
CA ASP A 142 8.36 -7.33 5.70
C ASP A 142 8.19 -6.70 4.31
N MET A 143 7.47 -7.38 3.39
CA MET A 143 7.19 -6.90 2.04
C MET A 143 5.93 -7.55 1.46
N ILE A 144 5.18 -6.78 0.68
CA ILE A 144 4.13 -7.28 -0.21
C ILE A 144 4.63 -7.18 -1.65
N ILE A 145 4.45 -8.24 -2.43
CA ILE A 145 4.79 -8.29 -3.85
C ILE A 145 3.50 -8.47 -4.65
N THR A 146 3.31 -7.69 -5.68
CA THR A 146 2.09 -7.68 -6.51
C THR A 146 2.43 -7.81 -7.99
N PRO A 147 1.50 -8.27 -8.85
CA PRO A 147 1.79 -8.46 -10.27
C PRO A 147 1.75 -7.18 -11.10
N CYS A 148 1.26 -6.04 -10.58
CA CYS A 148 1.08 -4.82 -11.34
C CYS A 148 1.06 -3.57 -10.44
N GLU A 149 1.30 -2.39 -11.04
CA GLU A 149 1.28 -1.10 -10.32
C GLU A 149 -0.09 -0.76 -9.74
N TRP A 150 -1.18 -1.17 -10.41
CA TRP A 150 -2.53 -0.95 -9.90
C TRP A 150 -2.74 -1.70 -8.57
N ASN A 151 -2.33 -2.96 -8.47
CA ASN A 151 -2.38 -3.72 -7.22
C ASN A 151 -1.49 -3.09 -6.15
N LYS A 152 -0.25 -2.73 -6.50
CA LYS A 152 0.68 -2.06 -5.57
C LYS A 152 0.02 -0.85 -4.92
N LYS A 153 -0.55 0.05 -5.72
CA LYS A 153 -1.24 1.26 -5.21
C LYS A 153 -2.40 0.91 -4.26
N THR A 154 -3.17 -0.13 -4.59
CA THR A 154 -4.28 -0.58 -3.73
C THR A 154 -3.77 -1.09 -2.39
N PHE A 155 -2.75 -1.97 -2.39
CA PHE A 155 -2.19 -2.51 -1.15
C PHE A 155 -1.51 -1.42 -0.31
N GLU A 156 -0.69 -0.56 -0.91
CA GLU A 156 -0.04 0.56 -0.21
C GLU A 156 -1.05 1.50 0.44
N LYS A 157 -2.11 1.85 -0.29
CA LYS A 157 -3.19 2.71 0.22
C LYS A 157 -3.87 2.07 1.44
N ASP A 158 -4.30 0.83 1.33
CA ASP A 158 -5.15 0.21 2.34
C ASP A 158 -4.35 -0.25 3.57
N THR A 159 -3.14 -0.77 3.40
CA THR A 159 -2.25 -1.08 4.53
C THR A 159 -1.83 0.19 5.26
N LYS A 160 -1.51 1.27 4.55
CA LYS A 160 -1.16 2.56 5.15
C LYS A 160 -2.33 3.17 5.93
N ASN A 161 -3.55 3.08 5.40
CA ASN A 161 -4.77 3.54 6.09
C ASN A 161 -5.00 2.79 7.41
N ALA A 162 -4.57 1.53 7.49
CA ALA A 162 -4.60 0.71 8.70
C ALA A 162 -3.39 0.92 9.63
N GLY A 163 -2.47 1.84 9.29
CA GLY A 163 -1.26 2.08 10.06
C GLY A 163 -0.15 1.03 9.85
N LEU A 164 -0.26 0.20 8.82
CA LEU A 164 0.75 -0.78 8.45
C LEU A 164 1.63 -0.21 7.35
N ASP A 165 2.90 0.03 7.67
CA ASP A 165 3.90 0.51 6.71
C ASP A 165 4.65 -0.68 6.11
N ILE A 166 4.00 -1.34 5.15
CA ILE A 166 4.55 -2.53 4.49
C ILE A 166 4.97 -2.14 3.08
N PRO A 167 6.27 -2.18 2.74
CA PRO A 167 6.73 -1.86 1.40
C PRO A 167 6.14 -2.81 0.36
N CYS A 168 5.65 -2.25 -0.76
CA CYS A 168 5.11 -3.01 -1.86
C CYS A 168 6.04 -2.96 -3.08
N ARG A 169 6.21 -4.09 -3.78
CA ARG A 169 7.01 -4.20 -5.00
C ARG A 169 6.21 -4.87 -6.11
N VAL A 170 6.49 -4.49 -7.34
CA VAL A 170 5.85 -5.10 -8.51
C VAL A 170 6.77 -6.14 -9.12
N VAL A 171 6.27 -7.36 -9.22
CA VAL A 171 6.91 -8.46 -9.95
C VAL A 171 5.84 -9.09 -10.85
N PRO A 172 5.81 -8.76 -12.14
CA PRO A 172 4.78 -9.25 -13.06
C PRO A 172 4.85 -10.78 -13.26
N HIS A 173 3.79 -11.36 -13.78
CA HIS A 173 3.82 -12.75 -14.22
C HIS A 173 4.74 -12.92 -15.44
N ILE A 174 5.33 -14.11 -15.59
CA ILE A 174 6.06 -14.43 -16.81
C ILE A 174 5.11 -14.49 -18.01
N VAL A 175 5.63 -14.05 -19.15
CA VAL A 175 4.96 -14.16 -20.43
C VAL A 175 5.95 -14.77 -21.43
N GLU A 176 5.53 -15.83 -22.09
CA GLU A 176 6.37 -16.56 -23.04
C GLU A 176 5.77 -16.56 -24.42
N PRO A 177 6.60 -16.63 -25.48
CA PRO A 177 6.08 -16.80 -26.82
C PRO A 177 5.31 -18.13 -26.94
N PRO A 178 4.31 -18.20 -27.82
CA PRO A 178 3.58 -19.45 -28.04
C PRO A 178 4.52 -20.54 -28.56
N THR A 179 4.30 -21.78 -28.13
CA THR A 179 5.14 -22.95 -28.52
C THR A 179 5.09 -23.30 -30.00
N GLY A 180 4.16 -22.71 -30.74
CA GLY A 180 3.92 -23.02 -32.15
C GLY A 180 3.16 -24.32 -32.39
N ASN A 181 2.86 -25.07 -31.35
CA ASN A 181 2.06 -26.28 -31.44
C ASN A 181 0.56 -25.93 -31.42
N TYR A 182 -0.15 -26.35 -32.43
CA TYR A 182 -1.57 -26.10 -32.60
C TYR A 182 -2.30 -27.42 -32.88
N ASP A 183 -3.32 -27.72 -32.07
CA ASP A 183 -4.19 -28.85 -32.30
C ASP A 183 -5.58 -28.34 -32.73
N PRO A 184 -5.99 -28.56 -34.01
CA PRO A 184 -7.25 -28.05 -34.52
C PRO A 184 -8.46 -28.66 -33.81
N MET A 185 -9.38 -27.81 -33.38
CA MET A 185 -10.65 -28.24 -32.82
C MET A 185 -11.71 -28.38 -33.92
N LYS A 186 -12.52 -29.43 -33.86
CA LYS A 186 -13.71 -29.55 -34.71
C LYS A 186 -14.81 -28.64 -34.16
N LEU A 187 -15.09 -27.57 -34.84
CA LEU A 187 -16.23 -26.69 -34.58
C LEU A 187 -17.38 -26.97 -35.58
N PRO A 188 -18.63 -26.69 -35.23
CA PRO A 188 -19.78 -26.96 -36.07
C PRO A 188 -19.90 -26.02 -37.30
N PHE A 189 -18.95 -25.13 -37.50
CA PHE A 189 -18.94 -24.11 -38.58
C PHE A 189 -17.50 -23.75 -38.94
N ASN A 190 -17.34 -23.16 -40.13
CA ASN A 190 -16.07 -22.63 -40.61
C ASN A 190 -15.83 -21.21 -40.05
N LEU A 191 -14.62 -20.95 -39.58
CA LEU A 191 -14.17 -19.66 -39.05
C LEU A 191 -13.43 -18.79 -40.09
N ASP A 192 -13.04 -19.37 -41.25
CA ASP A 192 -12.06 -18.73 -42.16
C ASP A 192 -12.55 -17.44 -42.79
N GLU A 193 -13.86 -17.28 -42.93
CA GLU A 193 -14.50 -16.11 -43.52
C GLU A 193 -15.28 -15.27 -42.52
N LYS A 194 -14.98 -15.43 -41.25
CA LYS A 194 -15.67 -14.75 -40.16
C LYS A 194 -14.70 -13.90 -39.34
N PHE A 195 -15.18 -12.76 -38.88
CA PHE A 195 -14.52 -11.98 -37.85
C PHE A 195 -14.68 -12.71 -36.49
N VAL A 196 -13.60 -13.20 -35.97
CA VAL A 196 -13.62 -14.04 -34.76
C VAL A 196 -13.15 -13.26 -33.54
N VAL A 197 -14.08 -12.99 -32.63
CA VAL A 197 -13.81 -12.44 -31.30
C VAL A 197 -13.65 -13.61 -30.32
N LEU A 198 -12.51 -13.76 -29.69
CA LEU A 198 -12.24 -14.81 -28.71
C LEU A 198 -12.28 -14.23 -27.29
N SER A 199 -12.91 -14.94 -26.37
CA SER A 199 -12.86 -14.67 -24.93
C SER A 199 -12.55 -15.94 -24.16
N ILE A 200 -11.55 -15.91 -23.31
CA ILE A 200 -11.13 -17.06 -22.48
C ILE A 200 -11.05 -16.62 -21.02
N SER A 201 -11.90 -17.19 -20.19
CA SER A 201 -11.80 -17.03 -18.73
C SER A 201 -12.75 -17.97 -17.97
N GLN A 202 -12.61 -18.02 -16.65
CA GLN A 202 -13.56 -18.70 -15.79
C GLN A 202 -14.93 -18.00 -15.84
N TRP A 203 -16.02 -18.77 -15.81
CA TRP A 203 -17.37 -18.20 -15.77
C TRP A 203 -17.69 -17.62 -14.41
N THR A 204 -17.37 -16.37 -14.21
CA THR A 204 -17.66 -15.58 -13.01
C THR A 204 -18.14 -14.20 -13.39
N LYS A 205 -18.93 -13.56 -12.54
CA LYS A 205 -19.46 -12.22 -12.79
C LYS A 205 -18.34 -11.19 -12.98
N ARG A 206 -17.24 -11.31 -12.22
CA ARG A 206 -16.06 -10.44 -12.35
C ARG A 206 -15.52 -10.41 -13.78
N LYS A 207 -15.54 -11.52 -14.49
CA LYS A 207 -15.01 -11.63 -15.85
C LYS A 207 -15.84 -10.94 -16.94
N GLY A 208 -17.00 -10.36 -16.60
CA GLY A 208 -17.76 -9.47 -17.46
C GLY A 208 -18.34 -10.09 -18.74
N PHE A 209 -18.58 -11.40 -18.74
CA PHE A 209 -19.22 -12.07 -19.89
C PHE A 209 -20.59 -11.49 -20.23
N ASP A 210 -21.34 -11.06 -19.23
CA ASP A 210 -22.62 -10.39 -19.39
C ASP A 210 -22.48 -9.13 -20.25
N LYS A 211 -21.47 -8.29 -19.97
CA LYS A 211 -21.20 -7.07 -20.74
C LYS A 211 -20.75 -7.38 -22.18
N LEU A 212 -19.88 -8.37 -22.35
CA LEU A 212 -19.39 -8.77 -23.68
C LEU A 212 -20.52 -9.37 -24.52
N ILE A 213 -21.35 -10.25 -23.96
CA ILE A 213 -22.49 -10.83 -24.65
C ILE A 213 -23.49 -9.75 -25.03
N GLN A 214 -23.81 -8.83 -24.14
CA GLN A 214 -24.70 -7.70 -24.41
C GLN A 214 -24.15 -6.81 -25.53
N ALA A 215 -22.87 -6.43 -25.45
CA ALA A 215 -22.24 -5.57 -26.46
C ALA A 215 -22.19 -6.26 -27.83
N PHE A 216 -21.76 -7.53 -27.88
CA PHE A 216 -21.69 -8.30 -29.13
C PHE A 216 -23.06 -8.50 -29.76
N THR A 217 -24.06 -8.91 -28.95
CA THR A 217 -25.43 -9.14 -29.44
C THR A 217 -26.12 -7.86 -29.92
N ALA A 218 -25.83 -6.72 -29.28
CA ALA A 218 -26.38 -5.43 -29.68
C ALA A 218 -25.69 -4.85 -30.92
N GLU A 219 -24.45 -5.25 -31.18
CA GLU A 219 -23.65 -4.69 -32.29
C GLU A 219 -23.79 -5.47 -33.59
N PHE A 220 -23.82 -6.80 -33.55
CA PHE A 220 -23.83 -7.66 -34.74
C PHE A 220 -25.15 -8.33 -34.95
N GLU A 221 -25.61 -8.29 -36.23
CA GLU A 221 -26.80 -9.01 -36.68
C GLU A 221 -26.46 -10.46 -37.08
N PHE A 222 -27.47 -11.27 -37.31
CA PHE A 222 -27.27 -12.68 -37.69
C PHE A 222 -26.50 -12.83 -39.00
N ASP A 223 -26.73 -11.90 -39.94
CA ASP A 223 -26.12 -11.91 -41.28
C ASP A 223 -24.71 -11.28 -41.29
N ASP A 224 -24.27 -10.67 -40.20
CA ASP A 224 -22.90 -10.19 -40.09
C ASP A 224 -21.92 -11.38 -40.02
N ASP A 225 -20.78 -11.20 -40.67
CA ASP A 225 -19.69 -12.17 -40.69
C ASP A 225 -18.89 -12.15 -39.36
N ALA A 226 -19.56 -12.11 -38.23
CA ALA A 226 -18.95 -12.02 -36.90
C ALA A 226 -19.35 -13.19 -36.00
N ILE A 227 -18.37 -13.73 -35.27
CA ILE A 227 -18.57 -14.82 -34.29
C ILE A 227 -17.87 -14.47 -32.97
N LEU A 228 -18.56 -14.71 -31.85
CA LEU A 228 -17.99 -14.65 -30.52
C LEU A 228 -17.74 -16.08 -29.98
N LEU A 229 -16.49 -16.43 -29.78
CA LEU A 229 -16.08 -17.69 -29.15
C LEU A 229 -15.88 -17.47 -27.65
N LEU A 230 -16.70 -18.11 -26.83
CA LEU A 230 -16.61 -18.07 -25.37
C LEU A 230 -16.00 -19.38 -24.87
N LYS A 231 -14.70 -19.38 -24.61
CA LYS A 231 -14.03 -20.50 -23.96
C LYS A 231 -14.08 -20.28 -22.46
N THR A 232 -14.78 -21.17 -21.76
CA THR A 232 -14.98 -21.01 -20.34
C THR A 232 -15.06 -22.34 -19.59
N PHE A 233 -14.85 -22.27 -18.29
CA PHE A 233 -15.10 -23.35 -17.35
C PHE A 233 -15.82 -22.79 -16.13
N GLY A 234 -16.74 -23.59 -15.55
CA GLY A 234 -17.44 -23.23 -14.31
C GLY A 234 -16.60 -23.57 -13.10
N SER A 235 -16.92 -22.95 -11.96
CA SER A 235 -16.61 -23.53 -10.65
C SER A 235 -17.42 -24.83 -10.51
N GLN A 236 -17.10 -25.68 -9.52
CA GLN A 236 -17.81 -26.96 -9.28
C GLN A 236 -19.33 -26.83 -9.18
N SER A 237 -19.84 -25.61 -8.96
CA SER A 237 -21.27 -25.29 -8.88
C SER A 237 -21.92 -24.90 -10.22
N HIS A 238 -21.14 -24.68 -11.30
CA HIS A 238 -21.67 -24.25 -12.60
C HIS A 238 -21.64 -25.39 -13.61
N ASP A 239 -22.77 -26.06 -13.74
CA ASP A 239 -23.04 -26.95 -14.87
C ASP A 239 -23.07 -26.13 -16.18
N ILE A 240 -22.63 -26.75 -17.27
CA ILE A 240 -22.70 -26.20 -18.65
C ILE A 240 -24.12 -25.74 -18.98
N THR A 241 -25.13 -26.45 -18.52
CA THR A 241 -26.55 -26.11 -18.67
C THR A 241 -26.88 -24.78 -18.02
N LYS A 242 -26.33 -24.48 -16.82
CA LYS A 242 -26.52 -23.18 -16.16
C LYS A 242 -25.87 -22.06 -16.97
N ILE A 243 -24.65 -22.24 -17.44
CA ILE A 243 -23.95 -21.23 -18.28
C ILE A 243 -24.77 -20.94 -19.54
N ARG A 244 -25.29 -21.96 -20.22
CA ARG A 244 -26.17 -21.80 -21.38
C ARG A 244 -27.44 -21.04 -21.03
N ASN A 245 -28.08 -21.36 -19.92
CA ASN A 245 -29.27 -20.67 -19.44
C ASN A 245 -28.99 -19.20 -19.09
N GLU A 246 -27.87 -18.91 -18.46
CA GLU A 246 -27.43 -17.52 -18.20
C GLU A 246 -27.18 -16.73 -19.48
N ILE A 247 -26.50 -17.31 -20.48
CA ILE A 247 -26.35 -16.69 -21.82
C ILE A 247 -27.72 -16.41 -22.43
N MET A 248 -28.63 -17.36 -22.40
CA MET A 248 -29.99 -17.18 -22.90
C MET A 248 -30.78 -16.11 -22.14
N HIS A 249 -30.59 -16.04 -20.81
CA HIS A 249 -31.21 -15.02 -19.98
C HIS A 249 -30.71 -13.63 -20.32
N ILE A 250 -29.38 -13.46 -20.45
CA ILE A 250 -28.75 -12.18 -20.86
C ILE A 250 -29.34 -11.73 -22.20
N LYS A 251 -29.42 -12.63 -23.18
CA LYS A 251 -29.98 -12.33 -24.50
C LYS A 251 -31.46 -11.94 -24.42
N LYS A 252 -32.26 -12.65 -23.64
CA LYS A 252 -33.70 -12.38 -23.47
C LYS A 252 -33.97 -11.09 -22.69
N SER A 253 -33.08 -10.68 -21.79
CA SER A 253 -33.20 -9.41 -21.06
C SER A 253 -32.96 -8.19 -21.93
N MET A 254 -32.40 -8.36 -23.12
CA MET A 254 -32.20 -7.29 -24.09
C MET A 254 -33.52 -7.06 -24.85
N LEU A 255 -34.08 -5.88 -24.72
CA LEU A 255 -35.30 -5.50 -25.45
C LEU A 255 -34.89 -5.08 -26.88
N PHE A 256 -35.05 -5.99 -27.84
CA PHE A 256 -34.94 -5.65 -29.26
C PHE A 256 -36.32 -5.23 -29.77
N PRO A 257 -36.39 -4.17 -30.62
CA PRO A 257 -37.61 -3.91 -31.39
C PRO A 257 -37.92 -5.16 -32.21
N TRP A 258 -39.13 -5.66 -32.13
CA TRP A 258 -39.62 -6.80 -32.91
C TRP A 258 -39.33 -8.21 -32.34
N ASN A 259 -38.92 -8.33 -31.10
CA ASN A 259 -38.90 -9.62 -30.39
C ASN A 259 -38.30 -10.79 -31.21
N GLN A 260 -37.16 -10.50 -31.93
CA GLN A 260 -36.47 -11.52 -32.70
C GLN A 260 -35.42 -12.21 -31.82
N PRO A 261 -35.72 -13.43 -31.29
CA PRO A 261 -34.75 -14.20 -30.49
C PRO A 261 -33.55 -14.70 -31.33
N SER A 262 -33.68 -14.63 -32.66
CA SER A 262 -32.74 -15.22 -33.61
C SER A 262 -31.50 -14.38 -33.93
N LYS A 263 -31.42 -13.14 -33.48
CA LYS A 263 -30.27 -12.25 -33.81
C LYS A 263 -28.93 -12.68 -33.25
N SER A 264 -28.80 -13.81 -32.58
CA SER A 264 -27.60 -14.09 -31.84
C SER A 264 -27.12 -15.54 -31.85
N ASN A 265 -27.29 -16.27 -32.91
CA ASN A 265 -26.68 -17.59 -33.07
C ASN A 265 -25.17 -17.58 -33.30
N ASN A 266 -24.56 -16.37 -33.33
CA ASN A 266 -23.15 -16.18 -33.58
C ASN A 266 -22.30 -16.21 -32.30
N ILE A 267 -22.87 -16.66 -31.17
CA ILE A 267 -22.13 -16.87 -29.91
C ILE A 267 -21.97 -18.36 -29.68
N VAL A 268 -20.73 -18.78 -29.59
CA VAL A 268 -20.34 -20.19 -29.44
C VAL A 268 -19.68 -20.44 -28.11
N LEU A 269 -20.26 -21.33 -27.33
CA LEU A 269 -19.73 -21.76 -26.05
C LEU A 269 -18.82 -22.98 -26.22
N ILE A 270 -17.56 -22.84 -25.79
CA ILE A 270 -16.57 -23.93 -25.71
C ILE A 270 -16.34 -24.22 -24.21
N PRO A 271 -17.03 -25.19 -23.64
CA PRO A 271 -17.00 -25.44 -22.20
C PRO A 271 -15.88 -26.41 -21.80
N GLY A 272 -15.53 -26.35 -20.48
CA GLY A 272 -14.62 -27.31 -19.87
C GLY A 272 -13.14 -27.03 -20.11
N PHE A 273 -12.28 -27.95 -19.72
CA PHE A 273 -10.85 -27.86 -19.94
C PHE A 273 -10.48 -28.50 -21.29
N ILE A 274 -9.58 -27.84 -22.03
CA ILE A 274 -9.00 -28.30 -23.28
C ILE A 274 -7.49 -28.22 -23.18
N SER A 275 -6.77 -28.84 -24.12
CA SER A 275 -5.30 -28.82 -24.13
C SER A 275 -4.73 -27.41 -24.42
N ASN A 276 -3.47 -27.19 -24.09
CA ASN A 276 -2.78 -25.93 -24.39
C ASN A 276 -2.68 -25.71 -25.91
N GLU A 277 -2.51 -26.78 -26.66
CA GLU A 277 -2.45 -26.78 -28.13
C GLU A 277 -3.81 -26.35 -28.72
N ASN A 278 -4.92 -26.80 -28.15
CA ASN A 278 -6.26 -26.34 -28.53
C ASN A 278 -6.48 -24.86 -28.16
N ILE A 279 -6.00 -24.41 -26.99
CA ILE A 279 -6.04 -22.99 -26.58
C ILE A 279 -5.25 -22.15 -27.60
N SER A 280 -4.01 -22.57 -27.92
CA SER A 280 -3.17 -21.88 -28.90
C SER A 280 -3.82 -21.83 -30.29
N TRP A 281 -4.54 -22.89 -30.68
CA TRP A 281 -5.31 -22.91 -31.91
C TRP A 281 -6.47 -21.90 -31.90
N LEU A 282 -7.18 -21.77 -30.79
CA LEU A 282 -8.25 -20.75 -30.65
C LEU A 282 -7.70 -19.32 -30.81
N TYR A 283 -6.57 -19.01 -30.16
CA TYR A 283 -5.89 -17.72 -30.37
C TYR A 283 -5.48 -17.54 -31.85
N LYS A 284 -4.89 -18.56 -32.47
CA LYS A 284 -4.49 -18.49 -33.87
C LYS A 284 -5.65 -18.19 -34.80
N LYS A 285 -6.82 -18.80 -34.56
CA LYS A 285 -8.03 -18.65 -35.39
C LYS A 285 -8.85 -17.39 -35.09
N SER A 286 -8.60 -16.71 -33.99
CA SER A 286 -9.26 -15.44 -33.68
C SER A 286 -8.60 -14.28 -34.41
N ASP A 287 -9.36 -13.22 -34.64
CA ASP A 287 -8.88 -11.93 -35.16
C ASP A 287 -8.57 -10.97 -34.04
N VAL A 288 -9.39 -10.96 -32.98
CA VAL A 288 -9.22 -10.15 -31.78
C VAL A 288 -9.55 -10.98 -30.53
N PHE A 289 -8.96 -10.58 -29.41
CA PHE A 289 -9.34 -11.11 -28.11
C PHE A 289 -10.15 -10.05 -27.34
N SER A 290 -11.20 -10.46 -26.63
CA SER A 290 -11.98 -9.54 -25.81
C SER A 290 -12.30 -10.12 -24.44
N LEU A 291 -12.04 -9.33 -23.40
CA LEU A 291 -12.44 -9.66 -22.02
C LEU A 291 -12.80 -8.36 -21.29
N LEU A 292 -14.09 -8.17 -21.03
CA LEU A 292 -14.61 -6.98 -20.33
C LEU A 292 -14.67 -7.22 -18.82
N SER A 293 -13.55 -7.70 -18.26
CA SER A 293 -13.43 -7.99 -16.83
C SER A 293 -13.60 -6.73 -15.99
N ARG A 294 -14.30 -6.87 -14.87
CA ARG A 294 -14.51 -5.80 -13.90
C ARG A 294 -13.29 -5.50 -13.05
N GLY A 295 -12.38 -6.47 -12.95
CA GLY A 295 -11.14 -6.31 -12.19
C GLY A 295 -10.17 -7.45 -12.48
N GLU A 296 -8.89 -7.09 -12.67
CA GLU A 296 -7.80 -8.01 -12.94
C GLU A 296 -6.54 -7.52 -12.22
N GLY A 297 -5.87 -8.46 -11.55
CA GLY A 297 -4.55 -8.18 -10.99
C GLY A 297 -3.45 -8.19 -12.06
N PHE A 298 -3.59 -8.99 -13.13
CA PHE A 298 -2.69 -9.03 -14.29
C PHE A 298 -3.45 -9.42 -15.56
N CYS A 299 -4.11 -10.57 -15.55
CA CYS A 299 -4.85 -11.18 -16.67
C CYS A 299 -3.99 -11.91 -17.69
N LEU A 300 -3.53 -13.11 -17.34
CA LEU A 300 -2.77 -13.99 -18.26
C LEU A 300 -3.42 -14.20 -19.64
N PRO A 301 -4.76 -14.41 -19.77
CA PRO A 301 -5.36 -14.57 -21.11
C PRO A 301 -5.20 -13.37 -22.05
N ILE A 302 -5.14 -12.15 -21.52
CA ILE A 302 -4.84 -10.94 -22.33
C ILE A 302 -3.38 -10.98 -22.79
N ALA A 303 -2.46 -11.31 -21.87
CA ALA A 303 -1.04 -11.44 -22.19
C ALA A 303 -0.81 -12.52 -23.26
N GLU A 304 -1.45 -13.69 -23.11
CA GLU A 304 -1.41 -14.77 -24.11
C GLU A 304 -1.95 -14.34 -25.48
N ALA A 305 -3.05 -13.58 -25.52
CA ALA A 305 -3.60 -13.04 -26.77
C ALA A 305 -2.58 -12.17 -27.48
N LEU A 306 -1.92 -11.28 -26.75
CA LEU A 306 -0.87 -10.42 -27.31
C LEU A 306 0.30 -11.23 -27.86
N THR A 307 0.78 -12.28 -27.15
CA THR A 307 1.86 -13.14 -27.67
C THR A 307 1.46 -13.85 -28.96
N HIS A 308 0.16 -14.15 -29.13
CA HIS A 308 -0.41 -14.71 -30.36
C HIS A 308 -0.71 -13.66 -31.43
N LYS A 309 -0.19 -12.45 -31.28
CA LYS A 309 -0.39 -11.31 -32.20
C LYS A 309 -1.87 -10.93 -32.37
N LYS A 310 -2.64 -10.99 -31.27
CA LYS A 310 -4.05 -10.56 -31.30
C LYS A 310 -4.20 -9.23 -30.60
N PRO A 311 -4.73 -8.20 -31.28
CA PRO A 311 -5.13 -6.98 -30.62
C PRO A 311 -6.29 -7.27 -29.66
N VAL A 312 -6.40 -6.46 -28.59
CA VAL A 312 -7.31 -6.76 -27.50
C VAL A 312 -8.38 -5.67 -27.33
N ILE A 313 -9.62 -6.07 -27.06
CA ILE A 313 -10.75 -5.21 -26.72
C ILE A 313 -11.00 -5.38 -25.22
N VAL A 314 -10.57 -4.42 -24.42
CA VAL A 314 -10.49 -4.56 -22.96
C VAL A 314 -10.84 -3.25 -22.25
N PRO A 315 -11.24 -3.28 -20.97
CA PRO A 315 -11.42 -2.06 -20.17
C PRO A 315 -10.13 -1.24 -20.14
N LYS A 316 -10.27 0.09 -20.08
CA LYS A 316 -9.12 1.00 -19.98
C LYS A 316 -8.48 1.07 -18.58
N GLU A 317 -9.06 0.37 -17.59
CA GLU A 317 -8.63 0.35 -16.20
C GLU A 317 -8.41 -1.08 -15.70
N GLY A 318 -7.43 -1.28 -14.84
CA GLY A 318 -7.07 -2.55 -14.22
C GLY A 318 -5.62 -2.94 -14.46
N GLY A 319 -5.17 -4.01 -13.81
CA GLY A 319 -3.76 -4.43 -13.85
C GLY A 319 -3.22 -4.86 -15.22
N HIS A 320 -4.10 -5.15 -16.17
CA HIS A 320 -3.71 -5.51 -17.54
C HIS A 320 -3.21 -4.31 -18.37
N VAL A 321 -3.53 -3.09 -17.96
CA VAL A 321 -3.10 -1.88 -18.69
C VAL A 321 -1.59 -1.69 -18.63
N ASP A 322 -0.93 -2.18 -17.57
CA ASP A 322 0.51 -2.02 -17.37
C ASP A 322 1.37 -2.69 -18.47
N PHE A 323 0.85 -3.71 -19.14
CA PHE A 323 1.62 -4.46 -20.13
C PHE A 323 1.09 -4.36 -21.57
N ILE A 324 0.01 -3.63 -21.80
CA ILE A 324 -0.57 -3.47 -23.14
C ILE A 324 -0.03 -2.19 -23.80
N HIS A 325 0.51 -2.31 -25.01
CA HIS A 325 0.83 -1.14 -25.81
C HIS A 325 -0.47 -0.47 -26.31
N GLU A 326 -0.56 0.85 -26.26
CA GLU A 326 -1.77 1.59 -26.64
C GLU A 326 -2.26 1.28 -28.06
N ASP A 327 -1.34 1.13 -29.04
CA ASP A 327 -1.66 0.76 -30.42
C ASP A 327 -2.09 -0.70 -30.61
N ALA A 328 -2.07 -1.53 -29.58
CA ALA A 328 -2.53 -2.91 -29.62
C ALA A 328 -3.89 -3.12 -28.94
N MET A 329 -4.50 -2.04 -28.48
CA MET A 329 -5.71 -2.07 -27.66
C MET A 329 -6.86 -1.29 -28.30
N PHE A 330 -8.05 -1.84 -28.19
CA PHE A 330 -9.33 -1.14 -28.35
C PHE A 330 -9.88 -0.87 -26.94
N PRO A 331 -9.65 0.33 -26.39
CA PRO A 331 -9.98 0.62 -24.98
C PRO A 331 -11.49 0.82 -24.80
N VAL A 332 -12.06 0.09 -23.86
CA VAL A 332 -13.47 0.20 -23.51
C VAL A 332 -13.63 1.11 -22.30
N ASP A 333 -14.35 2.20 -22.48
CA ASP A 333 -14.73 3.11 -21.39
C ASP A 333 -15.69 2.46 -20.41
N GLY A 334 -15.72 2.98 -19.22
CA GLY A 334 -16.61 2.53 -18.15
C GLY A 334 -16.57 3.45 -16.94
N GLN A 335 -17.03 2.96 -15.84
CA GLN A 335 -17.03 3.69 -14.57
C GLN A 335 -16.71 2.74 -13.42
N TRP A 336 -16.17 3.27 -12.35
CA TRP A 336 -16.04 2.56 -11.09
C TRP A 336 -17.41 2.45 -10.44
N ASP A 337 -17.76 1.26 -9.97
CA ASP A 337 -19.05 0.96 -9.35
C ASP A 337 -18.86 -0.07 -8.24
N SER A 338 -19.73 -0.01 -7.22
CA SER A 338 -19.63 -0.89 -6.06
C SER A 338 -19.76 -2.37 -6.42
N CYS A 339 -18.99 -3.21 -5.75
CA CYS A 339 -19.04 -4.65 -5.84
C CYS A 339 -20.34 -5.21 -5.21
N LEU A 340 -21.52 -4.87 -5.74
CA LEU A 340 -22.82 -5.25 -5.17
C LEU A 340 -23.14 -6.75 -5.23
N PHE A 341 -22.32 -7.54 -5.88
CA PHE A 341 -22.54 -8.97 -6.05
C PHE A 341 -21.51 -9.75 -5.27
N THR A 342 -21.77 -9.86 -4.00
CA THR A 342 -20.87 -10.52 -3.05
C THR A 342 -20.69 -12.01 -3.37
N VAL A 343 -19.57 -12.32 -3.94
CA VAL A 343 -18.95 -13.64 -3.77
C VAL A 343 -17.71 -13.36 -2.91
N VAL A 344 -17.65 -13.97 -1.73
CA VAL A 344 -16.45 -13.91 -0.88
C VAL A 344 -15.20 -14.16 -1.77
N PRO A 345 -14.17 -13.33 -1.70
CA PRO A 345 -13.88 -12.34 -0.65
C PRO A 345 -14.18 -10.86 -1.00
N TYR A 346 -14.93 -10.57 -2.06
CA TYR A 346 -15.20 -9.18 -2.47
C TYR A 346 -16.19 -8.51 -1.51
N ASP A 347 -15.85 -7.28 -1.12
CA ASP A 347 -16.65 -6.43 -0.24
C ASP A 347 -17.48 -5.43 -1.06
N CYS A 348 -18.70 -5.13 -0.62
CA CYS A 348 -19.55 -4.13 -1.26
C CYS A 348 -19.03 -2.69 -1.13
N ASN A 349 -18.09 -2.43 -0.22
CA ASN A 349 -17.39 -1.15 -0.12
C ASN A 349 -16.28 -1.00 -1.18
N GLY A 350 -15.80 -2.13 -1.75
CA GLY A 350 -14.86 -2.12 -2.85
C GLY A 350 -15.54 -1.79 -4.17
N GLN A 351 -14.80 -1.19 -5.08
CA GLN A 351 -15.25 -0.87 -6.43
C GLN A 351 -14.51 -1.71 -7.46
N TRP A 352 -15.20 -2.00 -8.55
CA TRP A 352 -14.64 -2.57 -9.76
C TRP A 352 -15.08 -1.77 -10.98
N PHE A 353 -14.39 -1.96 -12.10
CA PHE A 353 -14.63 -1.16 -13.28
C PHE A 353 -15.74 -1.77 -14.15
N GLU A 354 -16.92 -1.16 -14.17
CA GLU A 354 -18.06 -1.54 -15.01
C GLU A 354 -17.90 -0.99 -16.44
N SER A 355 -17.64 -1.87 -17.41
CA SER A 355 -17.51 -1.50 -18.82
C SER A 355 -18.83 -0.94 -19.38
N ASN A 356 -18.72 0.16 -20.11
CA ASN A 356 -19.86 0.75 -20.82
C ASN A 356 -20.16 -0.03 -22.11
N ILE A 357 -21.39 -0.54 -22.23
CA ILE A 357 -21.81 -1.36 -23.37
C ILE A 357 -21.73 -0.60 -24.69
N SER A 358 -22.08 0.69 -24.72
CA SER A 358 -22.00 1.50 -25.95
C SER A 358 -20.55 1.71 -26.39
N SER A 359 -19.61 1.89 -25.45
CA SER A 359 -18.18 1.94 -25.75
C SER A 359 -17.68 0.59 -26.26
N ALA A 360 -18.05 -0.52 -25.61
CA ALA A 360 -17.68 -1.87 -26.05
C ALA A 360 -18.19 -2.16 -27.48
N ARG A 361 -19.42 -1.80 -27.79
CA ARG A 361 -20.00 -1.91 -29.14
C ARG A 361 -19.18 -1.13 -30.16
N LYS A 362 -18.85 0.14 -29.86
CA LYS A 362 -18.02 0.99 -30.73
C LYS A 362 -16.66 0.33 -31.01
N GLN A 363 -16.01 -0.23 -29.99
CA GLN A 363 -14.71 -0.89 -30.16
C GLN A 363 -14.80 -2.21 -30.94
N LEU A 364 -15.85 -3.01 -30.70
CA LEU A 364 -16.14 -4.20 -31.51
C LEU A 364 -16.37 -3.85 -33.00
N ARG A 365 -17.14 -2.81 -33.27
CA ARG A 365 -17.38 -2.33 -34.66
C ARG A 365 -16.10 -1.78 -35.27
N ALA A 366 -15.29 -1.05 -34.55
CA ALA A 366 -14.00 -0.53 -35.04
C ALA A 366 -13.06 -1.68 -35.45
N ALA A 367 -12.94 -2.71 -34.61
CA ALA A 367 -12.15 -3.89 -34.92
C ALA A 367 -12.69 -4.65 -36.14
N TYR A 368 -14.02 -4.83 -36.24
CA TYR A 368 -14.66 -5.45 -37.39
C TYR A 368 -14.42 -4.67 -38.70
N ASN A 369 -14.51 -3.35 -38.68
CA ASN A 369 -14.25 -2.52 -39.85
C ASN A 369 -12.79 -2.63 -40.31
N LEU A 370 -11.83 -2.65 -39.38
CA LEU A 370 -10.43 -2.91 -39.71
C LEU A 370 -10.24 -4.31 -40.31
N TRP A 371 -10.89 -5.32 -39.72
CA TRP A 371 -10.84 -6.68 -40.29
C TRP A 371 -11.38 -6.76 -41.70
N LYS A 372 -12.49 -6.06 -41.96
CA LYS A 372 -13.18 -6.10 -43.26
C LYS A 372 -12.50 -5.25 -44.32
N GLU A 373 -12.05 -4.06 -43.98
CA GLU A 373 -11.60 -3.03 -44.92
C GLU A 373 -10.07 -2.84 -44.97
N LYS A 374 -9.40 -3.09 -43.81
CA LYS A 374 -7.99 -2.78 -43.58
C LYS A 374 -7.29 -3.85 -42.74
N ARG A 375 -7.45 -5.09 -43.12
CA ARG A 375 -6.97 -6.25 -42.33
C ARG A 375 -5.48 -6.19 -41.97
N SER A 376 -4.67 -5.57 -42.84
CA SER A 376 -3.24 -5.35 -42.57
C SER A 376 -2.97 -4.43 -41.37
N GLU A 377 -3.84 -3.43 -41.13
CA GLU A 377 -3.73 -2.55 -39.97
C GLU A 377 -4.05 -3.33 -38.67
N LEU A 378 -5.11 -4.14 -38.68
CA LEU A 378 -5.46 -5.00 -37.55
C LEU A 378 -4.34 -6.00 -37.20
N ILE A 379 -3.72 -6.61 -38.22
CA ILE A 379 -2.56 -7.51 -38.05
C ILE A 379 -1.38 -6.76 -37.43
N LYS A 380 -1.07 -5.56 -37.94
CA LYS A 380 0.00 -4.71 -37.42
C LYS A 380 -0.21 -4.34 -35.93
N MET A 381 -1.44 -4.03 -35.53
CA MET A 381 -1.79 -3.80 -34.13
C MET A 381 -1.41 -5.01 -33.27
N GLY A 382 -1.77 -6.22 -33.70
CA GLY A 382 -1.40 -7.47 -33.01
C GLY A 382 0.11 -7.70 -32.94
N GLU A 383 0.83 -7.39 -34.03
CA GLU A 383 2.30 -7.48 -34.08
C GLU A 383 2.97 -6.49 -33.15
N THR A 384 2.46 -5.26 -33.07
CA THR A 384 2.93 -4.24 -32.10
C THR A 384 2.76 -4.73 -30.67
N GLY A 385 1.59 -5.25 -30.31
CA GLY A 385 1.33 -5.79 -28.96
C GLY A 385 2.24 -6.97 -28.62
N SER A 386 2.45 -7.89 -29.57
CA SER A 386 3.34 -9.05 -29.37
C SER A 386 4.79 -8.63 -29.19
N THR A 387 5.27 -7.72 -30.02
CA THR A 387 6.64 -7.20 -29.94
C THR A 387 6.86 -6.48 -28.60
N HIS A 388 5.88 -5.68 -28.18
CA HIS A 388 5.95 -4.95 -26.91
C HIS A 388 6.04 -5.93 -25.73
N ILE A 389 5.09 -6.85 -25.57
CA ILE A 389 5.04 -7.71 -24.38
C ILE A 389 6.24 -8.70 -24.33
N LEU A 390 6.73 -9.18 -25.46
CA LEU A 390 7.86 -10.11 -25.49
C LEU A 390 9.22 -9.45 -25.27
N ASN A 391 9.35 -8.12 -25.49
CA ASN A 391 10.61 -7.40 -25.37
C ASN A 391 10.71 -6.52 -24.10
N ASN A 392 9.67 -6.43 -23.29
CA ASN A 392 9.64 -5.56 -22.10
C ASN A 392 9.91 -6.29 -20.77
N GLY A 393 10.73 -7.34 -20.81
CA GLY A 393 11.24 -7.95 -19.58
C GLY A 393 10.25 -8.88 -18.85
N TYR A 394 9.24 -9.39 -19.55
CA TYR A 394 8.33 -10.40 -19.01
C TYR A 394 8.83 -11.84 -19.21
N ASP A 395 10.00 -12.03 -19.80
CA ASP A 395 10.63 -13.36 -19.93
C ASP A 395 11.01 -13.94 -18.57
N PRO A 396 11.13 -15.27 -18.46
CA PRO A 396 11.41 -15.93 -17.18
C PRO A 396 12.66 -15.41 -16.48
N CYS A 397 13.75 -15.14 -17.20
CA CYS A 397 15.00 -14.71 -16.59
C CYS A 397 14.90 -13.28 -16.02
N SER A 398 14.26 -12.38 -16.76
CA SER A 398 14.02 -10.98 -16.34
C SER A 398 13.11 -10.92 -15.12
N ILE A 399 12.02 -11.68 -15.11
CA ILE A 399 11.12 -11.77 -13.95
C ILE A 399 11.82 -12.42 -12.75
N GLY A 400 12.62 -13.47 -12.98
CA GLY A 400 13.43 -14.06 -11.91
C GLY A 400 14.40 -13.07 -11.29
N LYS A 401 15.04 -12.22 -12.12
CA LYS A 401 15.90 -11.13 -11.64
C LYS A 401 15.09 -10.13 -10.80
N THR A 402 13.95 -9.66 -11.30
CA THR A 402 13.10 -8.68 -10.59
C THR A 402 12.63 -9.23 -9.24
N MET A 403 12.25 -10.50 -9.15
CA MET A 403 11.87 -11.16 -7.90
C MET A 403 13.04 -11.22 -6.92
N VAL A 404 14.21 -11.62 -7.39
CA VAL A 404 15.42 -11.72 -6.56
C VAL A 404 15.87 -10.34 -6.08
N ASP A 405 15.82 -9.33 -6.94
CA ASP A 405 16.19 -7.97 -6.57
C ASP A 405 15.24 -7.43 -5.49
N ALA A 406 13.92 -7.62 -5.63
CA ALA A 406 12.94 -7.26 -4.61
C ALA A 406 13.21 -7.96 -3.27
N LEU A 407 13.50 -9.28 -3.28
CA LEU A 407 13.77 -10.01 -2.05
C LEU A 407 15.13 -9.65 -1.42
N LYS A 408 16.12 -9.26 -2.23
CA LYS A 408 17.41 -8.77 -1.73
C LYS A 408 17.29 -7.45 -0.98
N GLU A 409 16.29 -6.62 -1.29
CA GLU A 409 16.03 -5.42 -0.51
C GLU A 409 15.73 -5.75 0.97
N LEU A 410 15.21 -6.94 1.26
CA LEU A 410 15.01 -7.43 2.63
C LEU A 410 16.33 -7.79 3.33
N GLU A 411 17.32 -8.30 2.56
CA GLU A 411 18.67 -8.64 3.09
C GLU A 411 19.61 -7.45 3.14
N VAL A 412 19.38 -6.45 2.31
CA VAL A 412 19.90 -5.14 2.60
C VAL A 412 19.22 -4.78 3.91
N GLU A 413 19.83 -5.17 5.05
CA GLU A 413 19.74 -4.38 6.26
C GLU A 413 19.77 -2.98 5.72
N ASN A 414 18.63 -2.24 5.85
CA ASN A 414 18.60 -0.87 5.38
C ASN A 414 20.03 -0.39 5.50
N VAL A 415 20.73 -0.09 4.38
CA VAL A 415 21.92 0.72 4.46
C VAL A 415 21.32 1.95 5.06
N VAL A 416 21.26 1.93 6.36
CA VAL A 416 21.12 3.08 7.17
C VAL A 416 22.24 3.91 6.56
N GLU A 417 21.90 4.89 5.70
CA GLU A 417 22.76 6.06 5.66
C GLU A 417 23.14 6.20 7.10
N ASP A 418 24.43 6.13 7.44
CA ASP A 418 24.89 6.17 8.83
C ASP A 418 24.20 7.34 9.51
N LEU A 419 22.96 7.06 9.96
CA LEU A 419 22.15 8.08 10.61
C LEU A 419 22.96 8.45 11.85
N PRO A 420 23.12 9.73 12.11
CA PRO A 420 23.74 10.17 13.35
C PRO A 420 23.13 9.38 14.52
N PRO A 421 23.90 8.97 15.51
CA PRO A 421 23.44 8.07 16.59
C PRO A 421 22.11 8.50 17.23
N VAL A 422 21.84 9.80 17.29
CA VAL A 422 20.59 10.39 17.79
C VAL A 422 19.39 10.01 16.88
N LYS A 423 19.57 10.12 15.56
CA LYS A 423 18.47 9.84 14.60
C LYS A 423 18.13 8.36 14.57
N GLU A 424 19.12 7.49 14.57
CA GLU A 424 18.90 6.04 14.64
C GLU A 424 18.22 5.64 15.95
N LYS A 425 18.61 6.25 17.06
CA LYS A 425 17.98 6.03 18.35
C LYS A 425 16.52 6.47 18.36
N THR A 426 16.20 7.63 17.79
CA THR A 426 14.82 8.11 17.62
C THR A 426 13.98 7.09 16.83
N ARG A 427 14.52 6.58 15.73
CA ARG A 427 13.85 5.58 14.90
C ARG A 427 13.58 4.27 15.63
N GLN A 428 14.55 3.78 16.45
CA GLN A 428 14.38 2.59 17.26
C GLN A 428 13.31 2.79 18.34
N ILE A 429 13.32 3.93 19.01
CA ILE A 429 12.31 4.30 20.02
C ILE A 429 10.93 4.35 19.38
N LYS A 430 10.77 4.98 18.21
CA LYS A 430 9.50 5.04 17.50
C LYS A 430 8.94 3.66 17.19
N LYS A 431 9.79 2.71 16.76
CA LYS A 431 9.39 1.31 16.55
C LYS A 431 8.93 0.62 17.84
N GLN A 432 9.53 0.95 18.98
CA GLN A 432 9.11 0.40 20.29
C GLN A 432 7.78 0.99 20.74
N LEU A 433 7.59 2.30 20.58
CA LEU A 433 6.34 3.00 20.92
C LEU A 433 5.16 2.45 20.12
N ALA A 434 5.33 2.19 18.83
CA ALA A 434 4.30 1.61 17.96
C ALA A 434 3.82 0.20 18.41
N ARG A 435 4.58 -0.47 19.28
CA ARG A 435 4.24 -1.79 19.84
C ARG A 435 3.64 -1.72 21.24
N THR A 436 3.38 -0.51 21.74
CA THR A 436 3.05 -0.28 23.15
C THR A 436 1.80 0.59 23.24
N GLU A 437 0.70 0.04 23.77
CA GLU A 437 -0.59 0.72 23.88
C GLU A 437 -0.74 1.57 25.16
N SER A 438 0.05 1.28 26.21
CA SER A 438 -0.06 1.99 27.50
C SER A 438 0.88 3.18 27.54
N ILE A 439 0.34 4.35 27.88
CA ILE A 439 1.12 5.60 28.07
C ILE A 439 2.21 5.43 29.13
N GLU A 440 1.96 4.67 30.20
CA GLU A 440 2.93 4.39 31.26
C GLU A 440 4.15 3.65 30.70
N LYS A 441 3.92 2.60 29.91
CA LYS A 441 5.00 1.85 29.26
C LYS A 441 5.71 2.68 28.19
N GLN A 442 4.99 3.53 27.47
CA GLN A 442 5.61 4.47 26.53
C GLN A 442 6.55 5.42 27.25
N MET A 443 6.14 5.94 28.39
CA MET A 443 6.98 6.82 29.22
C MET A 443 8.16 6.10 29.86
N GLU A 444 8.03 4.81 30.20
CA GLU A 444 9.17 3.98 30.63
C GLU A 444 10.23 3.83 29.53
N ILE A 445 9.81 3.59 28.29
CA ILE A 445 10.71 3.52 27.13
C ILE A 445 11.47 4.84 26.92
N LEU A 446 10.80 5.96 27.14
CA LEU A 446 11.35 7.29 26.95
C LEU A 446 12.22 7.79 28.11
N HIS A 447 12.09 7.21 29.29
CA HIS A 447 12.82 7.68 30.50
C HIS A 447 14.33 7.61 30.28
N ASN A 448 15.00 8.76 30.38
CA ASN A 448 16.44 8.92 30.16
C ASN A 448 16.94 8.39 28.78
N ALA A 449 16.04 8.24 27.83
CA ALA A 449 16.41 7.73 26.51
C ALA A 449 17.44 8.60 25.77
N PHE A 450 17.55 9.88 26.09
CA PHE A 450 18.54 10.80 25.52
C PHE A 450 19.38 11.48 26.60
N GLU A 451 19.76 10.70 27.62
CA GLU A 451 20.56 11.18 28.74
C GLU A 451 21.86 11.85 28.27
N GLY A 452 22.08 13.06 28.78
CA GLY A 452 23.28 13.85 28.45
C GLY A 452 23.29 14.53 27.09
N GLU A 453 22.27 14.35 26.24
CA GLU A 453 22.16 15.03 24.95
C GLU A 453 21.75 16.50 25.08
N VAL A 454 21.96 17.26 24.01
CA VAL A 454 21.48 18.64 23.84
C VAL A 454 20.25 18.63 22.93
N CYS A 455 19.11 19.09 23.47
CA CYS A 455 17.87 19.21 22.70
C CYS A 455 17.77 20.59 22.04
N TYR A 456 17.58 20.64 20.74
CA TYR A 456 17.29 21.86 19.99
C TYR A 456 15.80 21.99 19.75
N LEU A 457 15.19 23.02 20.34
CA LEU A 457 13.75 23.23 20.33
C LEU A 457 13.35 24.33 19.34
N LEU A 458 12.66 23.95 18.27
CA LEU A 458 12.12 24.85 17.25
C LEU A 458 10.72 25.32 17.62
N ASN A 459 10.54 26.64 17.81
CA ASN A 459 9.27 27.29 18.14
C ASN A 459 8.81 28.22 17.03
N CYS A 460 7.51 28.61 17.08
CA CYS A 460 6.85 29.37 16.03
C CYS A 460 7.14 30.88 16.05
N GLY A 461 7.97 31.40 16.92
CA GLY A 461 8.27 32.83 17.00
C GLY A 461 9.05 33.37 15.81
N PRO A 462 8.98 34.70 15.56
CA PRO A 462 9.55 35.33 14.38
C PRO A 462 11.04 35.11 14.17
N SER A 463 11.84 35.01 15.26
CA SER A 463 13.29 34.82 15.17
C SER A 463 13.69 33.46 14.61
N LEU A 464 12.80 32.49 14.49
CA LEU A 464 13.10 31.24 13.80
C LEU A 464 13.53 31.52 12.36
N SER A 465 12.83 32.44 11.68
CA SER A 465 13.15 32.84 10.30
C SER A 465 14.41 33.65 10.13
N ASP A 466 15.02 34.15 11.20
CA ASP A 466 16.33 34.81 11.15
C ASP A 466 17.44 33.80 10.78
N ASN A 467 17.18 32.51 10.94
CA ASN A 467 18.07 31.44 10.55
C ASN A 467 17.68 30.84 9.19
N ARG A 468 18.60 30.80 8.22
CA ARG A 468 18.31 30.20 6.91
C ARG A 468 18.06 28.69 7.05
N LYS A 469 17.00 28.17 6.41
CA LYS A 469 16.62 26.74 6.45
C LYS A 469 17.78 25.79 6.21
N ASN A 470 18.57 26.02 5.13
CA ASN A 470 19.71 25.16 4.79
C ASN A 470 20.80 25.17 5.86
N VAL A 471 21.02 26.31 6.54
CA VAL A 471 22.00 26.41 7.62
C VAL A 471 21.53 25.64 8.85
N LEU A 472 20.22 25.72 9.17
CA LEU A 472 19.64 24.95 10.28
C LEU A 472 19.73 23.46 9.98
N LYS A 473 19.35 23.03 8.77
CA LYS A 473 19.45 21.64 8.36
C LYS A 473 20.85 21.07 8.57
N GLU A 474 21.88 21.75 8.09
CA GLU A 474 23.28 21.30 8.26
C GLU A 474 23.76 21.31 9.70
N LYS A 475 23.34 22.26 10.51
CA LYS A 475 23.74 22.34 11.92
C LYS A 475 23.02 21.36 12.84
N LEU A 476 21.81 20.96 12.47
CA LEU A 476 20.92 20.15 13.30
C LEU A 476 20.75 18.71 12.84
N LYS A 477 21.33 18.32 11.70
CA LYS A 477 21.18 16.98 11.12
C LYS A 477 21.59 15.82 12.03
N ASP A 478 22.53 16.05 12.94
CA ASP A 478 23.09 15.10 13.88
C ASP A 478 22.70 15.39 15.35
N LYS A 479 21.73 16.27 15.58
CA LYS A 479 21.27 16.72 16.89
C LYS A 479 19.87 16.20 17.20
N LEU A 480 19.54 16.13 18.51
CA LEU A 480 18.19 15.89 18.97
C LEU A 480 17.35 17.17 18.75
N VAL A 481 16.33 17.08 17.89
CA VAL A 481 15.52 18.23 17.51
C VAL A 481 14.05 18.03 17.81
N PHE A 482 13.49 18.96 18.58
CA PHE A 482 12.06 19.07 18.85
C PHE A 482 11.47 20.18 17.99
N ALA A 483 10.27 19.99 17.49
CA ALA A 483 9.52 21.03 16.79
C ALA A 483 8.11 21.16 17.36
N VAL A 484 7.62 22.40 17.47
CA VAL A 484 6.29 22.69 17.99
C VAL A 484 5.42 23.19 16.85
N LYS A 485 4.27 22.56 16.65
CA LYS A 485 3.26 22.99 15.67
C LYS A 485 3.92 23.26 14.28
N GLN A 486 3.62 24.43 13.68
CA GLN A 486 4.11 24.82 12.36
C GLN A 486 5.64 25.01 12.26
N ALA A 487 6.36 25.05 13.38
CA ALA A 487 7.82 25.06 13.34
C ALA A 487 8.40 23.77 12.69
N TYR A 488 7.65 22.68 12.70
CA TYR A 488 8.00 21.46 11.97
C TYR A 488 8.24 21.70 10.48
N GLU A 489 7.38 22.50 9.83
CA GLU A 489 7.50 22.78 8.37
C GLU A 489 8.75 23.56 7.99
N TYR A 490 9.45 24.12 8.97
CA TYR A 490 10.64 24.91 8.69
C TYR A 490 11.82 24.05 8.25
N THR A 491 12.07 22.92 8.94
CA THR A 491 13.12 21.93 8.62
C THR A 491 12.68 20.52 9.02
N PRO A 492 11.67 19.93 8.38
CA PRO A 492 11.10 18.66 8.79
C PRO A 492 12.12 17.51 8.80
N GLU A 493 13.13 17.58 7.93
CA GLU A 493 14.13 16.50 7.73
C GLU A 493 15.06 16.29 8.94
N VAL A 494 15.11 17.23 9.88
CA VAL A 494 15.98 17.12 11.06
C VAL A 494 15.22 16.89 12.36
N VAL A 495 13.89 16.88 12.33
CA VAL A 495 13.03 16.81 13.53
C VAL A 495 12.91 15.37 14.05
N ASP A 496 13.17 15.17 15.34
CA ASP A 496 13.03 13.90 16.04
C ASP A 496 11.68 13.77 16.78
N PHE A 497 11.19 14.88 17.35
CA PHE A 497 9.90 14.93 18.03
C PHE A 497 9.07 16.10 17.53
N HIS A 498 7.85 15.84 17.13
CA HIS A 498 6.91 16.88 16.74
C HIS A 498 5.75 16.96 17.71
N PHE A 499 5.54 18.13 18.29
CA PHE A 499 4.54 18.40 19.32
C PHE A 499 3.42 19.28 18.81
N PHE A 500 2.19 18.88 19.09
CA PHE A 500 1.03 19.73 18.85
C PHE A 500 -0.06 19.48 19.91
N ASN A 501 -0.92 20.47 20.12
CA ASN A 501 -2.08 20.34 20.98
C ASN A 501 -3.37 20.66 20.24
N CYS A 502 -4.45 20.02 20.63
CA CYS A 502 -5.79 20.25 20.13
C CYS A 502 -6.41 21.41 20.93
N ALA A 503 -6.80 22.47 20.25
CA ALA A 503 -7.52 23.58 20.87
C ALA A 503 -8.99 23.22 21.17
N ASN A 504 -9.62 23.93 22.12
CA ASN A 504 -10.97 23.70 22.65
C ASN A 504 -12.11 24.06 21.67
N LEU A 505 -11.98 23.89 20.38
CA LEU A 505 -13.01 24.29 19.42
C LEU A 505 -13.77 23.06 18.89
N PRO A 506 -15.12 23.16 18.73
CA PRO A 506 -15.97 22.05 18.31
C PRO A 506 -15.80 21.66 16.85
N GLU A 507 -15.08 22.47 16.05
CA GLU A 507 -14.72 22.16 14.67
C GLU A 507 -13.20 22.13 14.51
N PRO A 508 -12.64 21.26 13.65
CA PRO A 508 -11.23 21.27 13.35
C PRO A 508 -10.89 22.63 12.72
N VAL A 509 -10.25 23.48 13.47
CA VAL A 509 -9.64 24.69 12.91
C VAL A 509 -8.44 24.22 12.14
N GLY A 510 -8.38 24.55 10.85
CA GLY A 510 -7.47 24.00 9.86
C GLY A 510 -5.98 23.93 10.20
N ASP A 511 -5.54 24.67 11.23
CA ASP A 511 -4.13 24.77 11.63
C ASP A 511 -3.58 23.52 12.34
N PHE A 512 -4.44 22.60 12.74
CA PHE A 512 -4.08 21.43 13.55
C PHE A 512 -4.49 20.11 12.92
N VAL A 513 -4.90 20.13 11.66
CA VAL A 513 -5.33 18.94 10.94
C VAL A 513 -4.11 18.28 10.33
N GLN A 514 -3.94 17.02 10.58
CA GLN A 514 -2.82 16.19 10.08
C GLN A 514 -2.67 16.22 8.56
N GLU A 515 -3.71 16.58 7.83
CA GLU A 515 -3.67 16.77 6.37
C GLU A 515 -2.63 17.81 5.90
N HIS A 516 -2.19 18.68 6.80
CA HIS A 516 -1.15 19.67 6.51
C HIS A 516 0.27 19.15 6.74
N TYR A 517 0.43 18.08 7.52
CA TYR A 517 1.75 17.51 7.81
C TYR A 517 1.94 16.21 7.04
N GLN A 518 2.71 16.26 5.97
CA GLN A 518 3.11 15.06 5.25
C GLN A 518 4.33 14.46 5.94
N TYR A 519 4.09 13.38 6.68
CA TYR A 519 5.14 12.61 7.31
C TYR A 519 5.66 11.52 6.34
N ASN A 520 6.99 11.36 6.25
CA ASN A 520 7.68 10.33 5.47
C ASN A 520 8.15 9.18 6.39
N GLU A 521 8.81 8.16 5.86
CA GLU A 521 9.33 7.02 6.63
C GLU A 521 10.35 7.39 7.73
N SER A 522 11.06 8.51 7.57
CA SER A 522 11.95 9.11 8.58
C SER A 522 11.24 10.02 9.57
N ASP A 523 9.94 9.87 9.72
CA ASP A 523 9.06 10.77 10.46
C ASP A 523 9.43 10.89 11.93
N PRO A 524 9.24 12.08 12.53
CA PRO A 524 9.46 12.29 13.95
C PRO A 524 8.52 11.42 14.80
N ILE A 525 8.85 11.24 16.08
CA ILE A 525 7.91 10.79 17.09
C ILE A 525 6.88 11.91 17.27
N VAL A 526 5.62 11.61 17.03
CA VAL A 526 4.53 12.58 17.08
C VAL A 526 3.88 12.55 18.45
N VAL A 527 3.93 13.68 19.14
CA VAL A 527 3.39 13.85 20.50
C VAL A 527 2.21 14.79 20.47
N ALA A 528 1.03 14.26 20.68
CA ALA A 528 -0.21 15.02 20.73
C ALA A 528 -0.70 15.22 22.17
N SER A 529 -1.38 16.32 22.42
CA SER A 529 -2.04 16.57 23.70
C SER A 529 -3.44 17.20 23.53
N SER A 530 -4.38 16.86 24.41
CA SER A 530 -5.72 17.46 24.42
C SER A 530 -6.29 17.53 25.81
N ASN A 531 -6.97 18.65 26.09
CA ASN A 531 -7.71 18.88 27.33
C ASN A 531 -9.24 18.69 27.18
N TYR A 532 -9.71 18.15 26.05
CA TYR A 532 -11.15 18.06 25.77
C TYR A 532 -11.67 16.62 25.79
N PRO A 533 -12.64 16.28 26.67
CA PRO A 533 -13.13 14.90 26.83
C PRO A 533 -13.98 14.40 25.64
N LEU A 534 -14.44 15.29 24.75
CA LEU A 534 -15.34 14.94 23.64
C LEU A 534 -14.60 14.65 22.32
N HIS A 535 -13.29 14.82 22.27
CA HIS A 535 -12.51 14.58 21.05
C HIS A 535 -11.96 13.16 20.96
N MET A 536 -12.80 12.14 21.13
CA MET A 536 -12.49 10.80 20.62
C MET A 536 -12.24 10.83 19.12
N ARG A 537 -12.84 11.77 18.38
CA ARG A 537 -12.60 11.96 16.94
C ARG A 537 -11.17 12.38 16.57
N TRP A 538 -10.45 13.05 17.45
CA TRP A 538 -9.07 13.45 17.17
C TRP A 538 -8.09 12.27 17.23
N SER A 539 -8.33 11.27 18.08
CA SER A 539 -7.55 10.03 18.10
C SER A 539 -7.79 9.20 16.83
N GLU A 540 -8.94 9.36 16.18
CA GLU A 540 -9.28 8.67 14.93
C GLU A 540 -8.70 9.36 13.69
N PHE A 541 -8.50 10.70 13.73
CA PHE A 541 -8.09 11.48 12.56
C PHE A 541 -6.63 11.89 12.54
N GLN A 542 -5.87 11.73 13.62
CA GLN A 542 -4.49 12.20 13.67
C GLN A 542 -3.52 11.09 14.05
N LYS A 543 -2.53 10.90 13.19
CA LYS A 543 -1.41 10.00 13.49
C LYS A 543 -0.59 10.58 14.64
N HIS A 544 -0.51 9.87 15.75
CA HIS A 544 0.32 10.18 16.90
C HIS A 544 0.96 8.90 17.43
N ASP A 545 2.15 9.04 17.97
CA ASP A 545 2.85 7.95 18.65
C ASP A 545 2.57 8.00 20.16
N ILE A 546 2.37 9.22 20.70
CA ILE A 546 2.09 9.47 22.11
C ILE A 546 0.94 10.46 22.23
N PHE A 547 -0.01 10.16 23.11
CA PHE A 547 -1.13 11.04 23.38
C PHE A 547 -1.28 11.35 24.87
N PHE A 548 -1.19 12.64 25.22
CA PHE A 548 -1.42 13.12 26.57
C PHE A 548 -2.83 13.69 26.75
N LYS A 549 -3.58 13.09 27.66
CA LYS A 549 -4.85 13.67 28.10
C LYS A 549 -4.59 14.71 29.17
N ILE A 550 -4.71 15.98 28.83
CA ILE A 550 -4.51 17.09 29.75
C ILE A 550 -5.81 17.36 30.54
N PRO A 551 -5.77 17.56 31.85
CA PRO A 551 -6.96 17.90 32.64
C PRO A 551 -7.57 19.24 32.20
N ILE A 552 -8.91 19.35 32.27
CA ILE A 552 -9.62 20.60 31.99
C ILE A 552 -9.20 21.65 33.04
N ARG A 553 -8.95 22.88 32.59
CA ARG A 553 -8.53 24.02 33.47
C ARG A 553 -9.45 24.27 34.65
N THR A 554 -10.75 23.94 34.56
CA THR A 554 -11.73 24.03 35.64
C THR A 554 -11.51 23.05 36.78
N GLU A 555 -10.78 21.97 36.57
CA GLU A 555 -10.41 20.99 37.60
C GLU A 555 -9.23 21.48 38.44
N ILE A 556 -8.54 22.51 38.04
CA ILE A 556 -7.36 23.08 38.67
C ILE A 556 -7.65 24.52 39.08
N ASN A 557 -8.63 24.73 39.93
CA ASN A 557 -8.96 25.99 40.63
C ASN A 557 -8.60 27.31 39.90
N ASN A 558 -8.90 27.51 38.62
CA ASN A 558 -8.77 28.78 37.86
C ASN A 558 -7.54 29.69 38.10
N GLU A 559 -6.47 29.19 38.72
CA GLU A 559 -5.33 30.00 39.14
C GLU A 559 -4.15 29.86 38.18
N PHE A 560 -4.19 30.55 37.03
CA PHE A 560 -3.02 30.74 36.15
C PHE A 560 -1.81 31.33 36.89
N ILE A 561 -2.04 32.07 37.95
CA ILE A 561 -1.01 32.67 38.82
C ILE A 561 -0.17 31.61 39.56
N CYS A 562 -0.65 30.43 39.69
CA CYS A 562 0.04 29.35 40.41
C CYS A 562 1.21 28.73 39.64
N LEU A 563 1.31 28.91 38.33
CA LEU A 563 2.42 28.38 37.54
C LEU A 563 3.78 28.93 37.96
N THR A 564 3.82 30.20 38.36
CA THR A 564 5.05 30.84 38.85
C THR A 564 5.45 30.39 40.27
N LYS A 565 4.50 29.93 41.11
CA LYS A 565 4.71 29.58 42.51
C LYS A 565 4.75 28.09 42.77
N LYS A 566 4.12 27.27 41.92
CA LYS A 566 3.98 25.82 42.08
C LYS A 566 4.25 25.09 40.76
N PHE A 567 5.32 25.45 40.09
CA PHE A 567 5.66 24.93 38.75
C PHE A 567 5.74 23.39 38.78
N ASP A 568 6.38 22.81 39.78
CA ASP A 568 6.46 21.35 39.92
C ASP A 568 5.12 20.66 40.10
N ASP A 569 4.14 21.31 40.76
CA ASP A 569 2.83 20.73 40.99
C ASP A 569 1.99 20.74 39.70
N TYR A 570 2.18 21.73 38.83
CA TYR A 570 1.38 21.92 37.64
C TYR A 570 1.94 21.30 36.37
N ILE A 571 3.25 21.38 36.16
CA ILE A 571 3.90 20.87 34.95
C ILE A 571 4.28 19.42 35.09
N MET A 572 4.70 19.06 36.31
CA MET A 572 5.37 17.81 36.57
C MET A 572 4.63 17.02 37.62
N SER A 573 3.28 17.18 37.69
CA SER A 573 2.55 16.28 38.58
C SER A 573 3.03 14.86 38.28
N LYS A 574 3.47 14.21 39.30
CA LYS A 574 4.26 12.96 39.38
C LYS A 574 3.67 11.74 38.64
N THR A 575 2.74 11.95 37.75
CA THR A 575 2.15 10.92 36.87
C THR A 575 2.45 11.21 35.41
N PRO A 576 2.97 10.25 34.65
CA PRO A 576 3.27 10.40 33.22
C PRO A 576 2.08 10.87 32.39
N THR A 577 0.87 10.81 32.93
CA THR A 577 -0.38 11.06 32.23
C THR A 577 -0.92 12.48 32.38
N ARG A 578 -0.19 13.41 33.04
CA ARG A 578 -0.77 14.67 33.46
C ARG A 578 0.15 15.89 33.36
N PRO A 579 0.65 16.24 32.17
CA PRO A 579 1.30 17.53 31.99
C PRO A 579 0.26 18.66 32.01
N CYS A 580 0.57 19.73 32.70
CA CYS A 580 -0.27 20.91 32.83
C CYS A 580 0.56 22.18 32.67
N GLY A 581 0.05 23.18 31.92
CA GLY A 581 0.78 24.43 31.78
C GLY A 581 0.08 25.46 30.87
N PRO A 582 0.61 26.68 30.74
CA PRO A 582 0.10 27.68 29.83
C PRO A 582 0.58 27.37 28.39
N GLY A 583 -0.08 26.43 27.74
CA GLY A 583 0.20 26.04 26.36
C GLY A 583 1.24 24.91 26.24
N ILE A 584 1.35 24.40 25.03
CA ILE A 584 2.04 23.16 24.71
C ILE A 584 3.49 23.08 25.19
N LEU A 585 4.22 24.21 25.18
CA LEU A 585 5.64 24.21 25.61
C LEU A 585 5.79 23.80 27.07
N TYR A 586 4.98 24.36 27.95
CA TYR A 586 5.02 24.04 29.37
C TYR A 586 4.25 22.76 29.70
N GLU A 587 3.27 22.40 28.86
CA GLU A 587 2.44 21.23 29.09
C GLU A 587 3.16 19.92 28.77
N THR A 588 3.82 19.84 27.61
CA THR A 588 4.37 18.57 27.12
C THR A 588 5.84 18.65 26.68
N VAL A 589 6.26 19.73 26.04
CA VAL A 589 7.57 19.80 25.36
C VAL A 589 8.73 19.81 26.35
N ILE A 590 8.69 20.73 27.31
CA ILE A 590 9.75 20.85 28.35
C ILE A 590 9.78 19.61 29.25
N TYR A 591 8.61 19.11 29.61
CA TYR A 591 8.48 17.87 30.35
C TYR A 591 9.13 16.70 29.61
N MET A 592 8.82 16.54 28.32
CA MET A 592 9.40 15.47 27.53
C MET A 592 10.91 15.60 27.44
N ALA A 593 11.44 16.80 27.22
CA ALA A 593 12.88 17.01 27.19
C ALA A 593 13.57 16.62 28.51
N GLN A 594 12.99 17.02 29.64
CA GLN A 594 13.51 16.64 30.96
C GLN A 594 13.39 15.13 31.23
N HIS A 595 12.25 14.51 30.84
CA HIS A 595 11.98 13.09 31.00
C HIS A 595 12.96 12.21 30.19
N LEU A 596 13.34 12.70 29.00
CA LEU A 596 14.36 12.06 28.13
C LEU A 596 15.78 12.16 28.67
N GLY A 597 16.01 12.90 29.75
CA GLY A 597 17.32 13.04 30.41
C GLY A 597 18.28 13.99 29.72
N VAL A 598 17.77 14.96 28.92
CA VAL A 598 18.65 15.91 28.23
C VAL A 598 19.36 16.83 29.24
N LYS A 599 20.63 17.14 28.99
CA LYS A 599 21.40 18.05 29.85
C LYS A 599 21.17 19.53 29.53
N LYS A 600 20.70 19.84 28.31
CA LYS A 600 20.52 21.21 27.83
C LYS A 600 19.42 21.31 26.80
N ILE A 601 18.66 22.41 26.86
CA ILE A 601 17.66 22.82 25.86
C ILE A 601 18.15 24.13 25.23
N VAL A 602 18.29 24.13 23.90
CA VAL A 602 18.62 25.32 23.09
C VAL A 602 17.39 25.68 22.27
N ALA A 603 16.66 26.72 22.66
CA ALA A 603 15.41 27.10 22.02
C ALA A 603 15.58 28.16 20.93
N LEU A 604 15.03 27.90 19.77
CA LEU A 604 15.00 28.80 18.59
C LEU A 604 13.55 29.24 18.36
N GLY A 605 13.32 30.52 18.08
CA GLY A 605 11.98 31.04 17.82
C GLY A 605 11.07 31.09 19.06
N TRP A 606 11.61 31.09 20.26
CA TRP A 606 10.84 31.28 21.48
C TRP A 606 10.94 32.74 21.94
N ASP A 607 10.28 33.63 21.19
CA ASP A 607 10.45 35.06 21.31
C ASP A 607 9.42 35.73 22.20
N LEU A 608 8.15 35.36 22.07
CA LEU A 608 7.00 36.09 22.64
C LEU A 608 7.14 37.61 22.38
N SER A 609 7.61 37.96 21.18
CA SER A 609 7.90 39.32 20.77
C SER A 609 7.25 39.69 19.45
N LYS A 610 7.11 40.99 19.19
CA LYS A 610 6.65 41.48 17.90
C LYS A 610 7.76 41.33 16.84
N LYS A 611 7.38 41.02 15.61
CA LYS A 611 8.34 40.89 14.47
C LYS A 611 9.04 42.24 14.22
N ASP A 612 8.30 43.34 14.24
CA ASP A 612 8.80 44.72 14.26
C ASP A 612 8.09 45.50 15.38
N PRO A 613 8.78 45.77 16.53
CA PRO A 613 8.19 46.47 17.66
C PRO A 613 7.62 47.86 17.34
N LYS A 614 8.09 48.50 16.25
CA LYS A 614 7.67 49.86 15.84
C LYS A 614 6.49 49.84 14.88
N ARG A 615 6.29 48.74 14.11
CA ARG A 615 5.25 48.66 13.07
C ARG A 615 4.11 47.73 13.41
N ASP A 616 4.38 46.66 14.17
CA ASP A 616 3.41 45.63 14.45
C ASP A 616 2.61 45.97 15.73
N LYS A 617 1.30 46.01 15.59
CA LYS A 617 0.39 46.19 16.75
C LYS A 617 0.25 44.90 17.54
N ASP A 618 0.35 43.75 16.86
CA ASP A 618 0.08 42.44 17.40
C ASP A 618 1.33 41.57 17.40
N TYR A 619 1.34 40.52 18.24
CA TYR A 619 2.35 39.50 18.23
C TYR A 619 2.14 38.54 17.02
N LYS A 620 3.23 38.15 16.32
CA LYS A 620 3.16 37.37 15.11
C LYS A 620 4.01 36.12 15.19
N HIS A 621 3.55 35.07 14.50
CA HIS A 621 4.33 33.89 14.22
C HIS A 621 5.14 34.06 12.93
N PHE A 622 6.17 33.26 12.70
CA PHE A 622 7.02 33.34 11.50
C PHE A 622 6.25 33.01 10.20
N TYR A 623 5.11 32.32 10.27
CA TYR A 623 4.31 31.84 9.14
C TYR A 623 3.13 32.73 8.77
N GLU A 624 2.83 33.82 9.48
CA GLU A 624 1.64 34.65 9.27
C GLU A 624 1.56 35.39 7.93
N ASP A 625 2.65 35.43 7.17
CA ASP A 625 2.66 35.96 5.81
C ASP A 625 2.10 34.96 4.77
N LYS A 626 1.81 33.70 5.14
CA LYS A 626 1.22 32.69 4.27
C LYS A 626 -0.29 32.65 4.43
N LYS A 627 -1.04 32.82 3.33
CA LYS A 627 -2.52 32.87 3.27
C LYS A 627 -3.25 31.59 3.74
N MET A 628 -2.54 30.58 4.19
CA MET A 628 -3.09 29.22 4.44
C MET A 628 -3.55 28.97 5.89
N PHE A 629 -3.30 29.88 6.83
CA PHE A 629 -3.59 29.60 8.23
C PHE A 629 -4.54 30.65 8.82
N ASN A 630 -5.60 30.20 9.50
CA ASN A 630 -6.44 31.10 10.29
C ASN A 630 -5.64 31.67 11.47
N LYS A 631 -5.76 32.96 11.69
CA LYS A 631 -5.07 33.66 12.77
C LYS A 631 -5.54 33.15 14.13
N GLY A 632 -4.72 32.32 14.77
CA GLY A 632 -4.86 32.11 16.20
C GLY A 632 -4.33 33.34 16.92
N ASP A 633 -5.20 34.15 17.51
CA ASP A 633 -4.79 35.31 18.28
C ASP A 633 -4.01 34.86 19.52
N ILE A 634 -2.72 35.23 19.60
CA ILE A 634 -1.98 35.10 20.85
C ILE A 634 -2.56 36.15 21.82
N LEU A 635 -3.24 35.67 22.82
CA LEU A 635 -3.89 36.54 23.78
C LEU A 635 -2.83 37.26 24.64
N PRO A 636 -2.93 38.60 24.83
CA PRO A 636 -1.94 39.39 25.60
C PRO A 636 -1.66 38.84 27.00
N TRP A 637 -2.66 38.27 27.64
CA TRP A 637 -2.52 37.69 28.99
C TRP A 637 -1.74 36.37 28.98
N GLU A 638 -1.79 35.56 27.91
CA GLU A 638 -0.99 34.34 27.77
C GLU A 638 0.50 34.68 27.65
N ILE A 639 0.83 35.78 26.99
CA ILE A 639 2.21 36.26 26.90
C ILE A 639 2.75 36.69 28.25
N SER A 640 1.97 37.46 29.02
CA SER A 640 2.37 37.91 30.34
C SER A 640 2.66 36.72 31.26
N ILE A 641 1.72 35.78 31.35
CA ILE A 641 1.87 34.57 32.16
C ILE A 641 3.06 33.73 31.71
N THR A 642 3.26 33.54 30.39
CA THR A 642 4.38 32.76 29.87
C THR A 642 5.73 33.43 30.18
N CYS A 643 5.80 34.76 30.09
CA CYS A 643 7.02 35.49 30.44
C CYS A 643 7.32 35.37 31.96
N GLU A 644 6.32 35.56 32.81
CA GLU A 644 6.48 35.39 34.26
C GLU A 644 6.87 33.94 34.64
N ALA A 645 6.23 32.95 34.02
CA ALA A 645 6.55 31.54 34.25
C ALA A 645 7.95 31.15 33.75
N SER A 646 8.55 31.90 32.83
CA SER A 646 9.87 31.60 32.29
C SER A 646 11.00 31.72 33.32
N GLU A 647 10.85 32.58 34.31
CA GLU A 647 11.80 32.66 35.44
C GLU A 647 11.70 31.39 36.31
N ALA A 648 10.50 31.01 36.70
CA ALA A 648 10.28 29.78 37.47
C ALA A 648 10.76 28.54 36.72
N LEU A 649 10.49 28.49 35.40
CA LEU A 649 10.98 27.42 34.53
C LEU A 649 12.52 27.34 34.50
N PHE A 650 13.18 28.46 34.38
CA PHE A 650 14.63 28.52 34.35
C PHE A 650 15.25 27.94 35.63
N TYR A 651 14.76 28.34 36.82
CA TYR A 651 15.24 27.82 38.08
C TYR A 651 14.87 26.35 38.26
N TRP A 652 13.68 25.94 37.89
CA TRP A 652 13.27 24.55 37.96
C TRP A 652 14.13 23.62 37.12
N LEU A 653 14.41 23.99 35.86
CA LEU A 653 15.29 23.22 34.97
C LEU A 653 16.70 23.14 35.57
N LYS A 654 17.20 24.25 36.14
CA LYS A 654 18.50 24.30 36.78
C LYS A 654 18.59 23.35 37.98
N GLU A 655 17.54 23.24 38.80
CA GLU A 655 17.46 22.29 39.90
C GLU A 655 17.41 20.84 39.42
N LYS A 656 16.84 20.57 38.25
CA LYS A 656 16.83 19.26 37.61
C LYS A 656 18.13 18.97 36.82
N GLY A 657 19.11 19.86 36.86
CA GLY A 657 20.37 19.69 36.14
C GLY A 657 20.30 19.95 34.63
N VAL A 658 19.25 20.62 34.17
CA VAL A 658 19.03 20.94 32.74
C VAL A 658 19.30 22.43 32.49
N GLU A 659 20.21 22.72 31.57
CA GLU A 659 20.47 24.10 31.11
C GLU A 659 19.43 24.57 30.09
N LEU A 660 19.03 25.84 30.15
CA LEU A 660 18.17 26.46 29.14
C LEU A 660 18.90 27.64 28.50
N GLU A 661 18.95 27.65 27.16
CA GLU A 661 19.55 28.71 26.36
C GLU A 661 18.60 29.15 25.22
N LEU A 662 18.67 30.41 24.79
CA LEU A 662 17.88 30.96 23.71
C LEU A 662 18.74 31.47 22.55
N VAL A 663 18.37 31.08 21.33
CA VAL A 663 18.98 31.62 20.09
C VAL A 663 18.13 32.79 19.60
N SER A 664 17.97 33.79 20.43
CA SER A 664 17.26 35.03 20.07
C SER A 664 17.60 36.13 21.03
N ASN A 665 18.07 37.25 20.51
CA ASN A 665 18.26 38.49 21.28
C ASN A 665 17.00 39.31 21.44
N LYS A 666 15.88 38.85 20.84
CA LYS A 666 14.58 39.56 20.82
C LYS A 666 13.53 38.92 21.74
N SER A 667 13.90 37.86 22.46
CA SER A 667 12.98 37.15 23.32
C SER A 667 12.65 37.93 24.58
N ASN A 668 11.35 38.00 24.92
CA ASN A 668 10.83 38.63 26.15
C ASN A 668 10.84 37.68 27.36
N LEU A 669 11.38 36.49 27.23
CA LEU A 669 11.54 35.57 28.34
C LEU A 669 12.55 36.09 29.35
N TYR A 670 12.55 35.49 30.55
CA TYR A 670 13.40 35.90 31.70
C TYR A 670 14.82 36.26 31.29
N GLU A 671 15.29 37.43 31.71
CA GLU A 671 16.52 38.05 31.20
C GLU A 671 17.79 37.24 31.51
N ASN A 672 17.80 36.48 32.62
CA ASN A 672 18.94 35.67 33.04
C ASN A 672 19.05 34.33 32.26
N ILE A 673 18.11 33.98 31.38
CA ILE A 673 18.29 32.86 30.47
C ILE A 673 19.37 33.25 29.45
N PRO A 674 20.49 32.50 29.30
CA PRO A 674 21.57 32.85 28.39
C PRO A 674 21.09 32.99 26.92
N ARG A 675 21.59 34.04 26.23
CA ARG A 675 21.35 34.23 24.78
C ARG A 675 22.61 33.82 24.03
N VAL A 676 22.47 32.81 23.19
CA VAL A 676 23.57 32.20 22.46
C VAL A 676 23.41 32.35 20.95
N LYS A 677 24.48 32.14 20.22
CA LYS A 677 24.47 31.98 18.76
C LYS A 677 24.44 30.50 18.44
N LEU A 678 23.64 30.13 17.46
CA LEU A 678 23.58 28.76 16.98
C LEU A 678 24.89 28.35 16.26
#